data_4a53ebd190dfc1da83188f85852d48d0
#
_entry.id   4a53ebd190dfc1da83188f85852d48d0
#
_cell.length_a   1.000
_cell.length_b   1.000
_cell.length_c   1.000
_cell.angle_alpha   90.00
_cell.angle_beta   90.00
_cell.angle_gamma   90.00
#
_symmetry.space_group_name_H-M   'P 1'
#
loop_
_entity.id
_entity.type
_entity.pdbx_description
1 polymer ?
#
loop_
_entity_poly.entity_id
_entity_poly.type
_entity_poly.pdbx_seq_one_letter_code
_entity_poly.pdbx_strand_id
1 'polypeptide(L)'
;MIMLSQGVLDPILCSTPSSSLNNYNNNKPFSSSSSSSVFCCNSINYRTRRRRFSMASNHRTNNFLRHLESMKILPSGAGCIPHLNAVILGESLATEENDFVLPSEEFASQANVQSPEQYMKMYKRSIEDPAGFWSEIASEFYWKQKWGDQVCNENFDVRKGNINIEWFKGGITNICYNCLDRNVEAGLGDKVAFYWEGNVGVDATLTYTQLLHQVCQVANYLKDIGVKKGDAVIIYLPMLMELPITMLACARIGAVHSVVFAGFSSESLSQRIIDCKPKVVITCNAVKRGSKVIYLKDIVDTAINDSTQNGVSIDVCLTYDNTLALKREDTKWTEGRDIWWQDVVPRYPTTCPVEWLDAEDPLFLLYTSGSTGKPKGVVHTTGGYMIYTATTFKYAFDYKPSDIYWCTADCGWITGHSYVTYGPILNGATVVLFEGAPNYPDAGRSWNIVDKYKVSIFYTAPTLVRSLMRDGDEHVTRYSRKSLRVLGSVGEPINPSAWRWFYNVIGDSRCPISDTWWQTETGGFMITPLPGAWPQKPGSATCPFFGVQPVIVDEKGVEIEGECSGYLCVKSSWPGAFRTLYGDHERYETTYFKPFAGYYFSGDGCSRDKDGYYWLTGRVDDVINVSGHRIGTAEVESALVSHPKCAEAAVVGVEHEVKGQSIYAFVTLVDGVPYSEELRKDLVLTVRKQIGAFAAPDKIHWAPGLPKTRSGKIMRRILRKIASRQLDELGDTSTLAEPNVVNQLIELADS
;
A
#
# COMPACT_ATOMS: atom_id res chain seq x y z
N MET A 1 -54.66 -35.14 5.13
CA MET A 1 -55.19 -36.49 5.15
C MET A 1 -53.99 -37.45 5.20
N ILE A 2 -53.81 -38.04 6.41
CA ILE A 2 -53.11 -39.29 6.74
C ILE A 2 -51.59 -39.32 6.53
N MET A 3 -50.85 -39.21 7.60
CA MET A 3 -50.36 -40.10 8.68
C MET A 3 -49.04 -40.80 8.34
N LEU A 4 -48.00 -40.40 9.06
CA LEU A 4 -47.23 -41.14 10.11
C LEU A 4 -46.50 -42.44 9.68
N SER A 5 -45.19 -42.48 9.86
CA SER A 5 -44.65 -43.45 10.81
C SER A 5 -43.23 -43.04 11.24
N GLN A 6 -43.04 -43.14 12.55
CA GLN A 6 -41.87 -42.98 13.37
C GLN A 6 -40.94 -44.17 13.22
N GLY A 7 -39.66 -43.98 13.42
CA GLY A 7 -38.68 -45.01 13.69
C GLY A 7 -37.53 -44.43 14.52
N VAL A 8 -37.68 -44.56 15.81
CA VAL A 8 -36.65 -44.32 16.86
C VAL A 8 -35.68 -45.47 16.86
N LEU A 9 -34.37 -45.23 17.05
CA LEU A 9 -33.50 -46.01 17.92
C LEU A 9 -32.19 -45.27 18.23
N ASP A 10 -31.98 -45.13 19.50
CA ASP A 10 -30.88 -44.58 20.24
C ASP A 10 -29.72 -45.56 20.46
N PRO A 11 -28.70 -45.29 21.27
CA PRO A 11 -27.30 -45.19 20.91
C PRO A 11 -26.43 -46.36 21.46
N ILE A 12 -25.22 -46.50 20.98
CA ILE A 12 -24.25 -47.45 21.60
C ILE A 12 -23.04 -46.65 22.13
N LEU A 13 -22.97 -46.66 23.45
CA LEU A 13 -21.82 -46.42 24.30
C LEU A 13 -20.87 -47.64 24.23
N CYS A 14 -19.57 -47.42 24.24
CA CYS A 14 -18.53 -48.26 24.93
C CYS A 14 -17.21 -47.53 24.80
N SER A 15 -16.68 -46.98 25.81
CA SER A 15 -15.97 -47.45 27.01
C SER A 15 -14.43 -47.42 26.84
N THR A 16 -13.85 -46.59 27.65
CA THR A 16 -12.42 -46.50 27.99
C THR A 16 -11.96 -47.78 28.77
N PRO A 17 -10.65 -48.04 28.83
CA PRO A 17 -10.09 -48.25 30.15
C PRO A 17 -8.81 -47.44 30.45
N SER A 18 -8.80 -46.98 31.67
CA SER A 18 -7.69 -46.47 32.45
C SER A 18 -6.80 -47.56 33.01
N SER A 19 -5.57 -47.22 33.30
CA SER A 19 -4.70 -47.60 34.42
C SER A 19 -3.25 -47.68 33.93
N SER A 20 -2.21 -47.35 34.66
CA SER A 20 -1.97 -47.04 36.05
C SER A 20 -0.57 -46.45 36.22
N LEU A 21 -0.47 -45.59 37.16
CA LEU A 21 0.68 -45.14 37.94
C LEU A 21 1.90 -46.10 38.04
N ASN A 22 3.12 -45.50 38.00
CA ASN A 22 4.05 -45.73 39.11
C ASN A 22 5.09 -44.59 39.24
N ASN A 23 5.11 -44.07 40.44
CA ASN A 23 6.12 -43.21 41.05
C ASN A 23 7.44 -43.93 41.24
N TYR A 24 8.57 -43.23 41.15
CA TYR A 24 9.66 -43.37 42.10
C TYR A 24 10.42 -42.03 42.24
N ASN A 25 10.38 -41.56 43.50
CA ASN A 25 11.25 -40.55 44.09
C ASN A 25 12.64 -41.15 44.33
N ASN A 26 13.72 -40.33 44.26
CA ASN A 26 14.55 -40.03 45.43
C ASN A 26 15.76 -39.14 45.13
N ASN A 27 15.75 -38.02 45.82
CA ASN A 27 16.78 -37.44 46.70
C ASN A 27 18.23 -37.25 46.26
N LYS A 28 18.59 -35.99 46.39
CA LYS A 28 19.85 -35.29 46.76
C LYS A 28 20.79 -36.07 47.74
N PRO A 29 22.02 -35.58 48.13
CA PRO A 29 22.63 -34.24 47.94
C PRO A 29 24.21 -34.22 47.88
N PHE A 30 24.71 -32.96 47.76
CA PHE A 30 26.00 -32.40 48.28
C PHE A 30 27.35 -32.89 47.75
N SER A 31 28.17 -32.00 47.21
CA SER A 31 29.28 -31.42 47.99
C SER A 31 30.04 -30.31 47.24
N SER A 32 30.39 -29.35 47.99
CA SER A 32 31.22 -28.17 47.76
C SER A 32 32.69 -28.49 47.50
N SER A 33 33.37 -27.72 46.66
CA SER A 33 34.72 -27.26 47.02
C SER A 33 35.12 -26.01 46.24
N SER A 34 35.47 -25.03 46.97
CA SER A 34 36.11 -23.78 46.65
C SER A 34 37.54 -23.97 46.15
N SER A 35 37.98 -23.16 45.19
CA SER A 35 39.34 -22.62 45.25
C SER A 35 39.47 -21.40 44.31
N SER A 36 39.93 -20.33 44.94
CA SER A 36 40.38 -19.07 44.40
C SER A 36 41.67 -19.22 43.60
N SER A 37 41.84 -18.48 42.51
CA SER A 37 43.12 -17.84 42.15
C SER A 37 42.93 -16.83 41.01
N VAL A 38 43.04 -15.56 41.30
CA VAL A 38 44.11 -14.63 40.97
C VAL A 38 44.26 -14.24 39.49
N PHE A 39 43.94 -12.97 39.26
CA PHE A 39 44.36 -12.02 38.23
C PHE A 39 45.48 -12.45 37.27
N CYS A 40 45.23 -12.25 35.98
CA CYS A 40 46.22 -11.65 35.09
C CYS A 40 45.53 -10.92 33.92
N CYS A 41 45.74 -9.59 33.85
CA CYS A 41 45.48 -8.74 32.68
C CYS A 41 46.30 -9.22 31.49
N ASN A 42 45.64 -9.47 30.37
CA ASN A 42 46.33 -9.40 29.07
C ASN A 42 45.47 -8.66 28.04
N SER A 43 45.99 -7.54 27.66
CA SER A 43 45.58 -6.70 26.55
C SER A 43 45.59 -7.51 25.26
N ILE A 44 44.42 -7.68 24.63
CA ILE A 44 44.31 -8.26 23.29
C ILE A 44 44.16 -7.13 22.26
N ASN A 45 45.23 -6.93 21.51
CA ASN A 45 45.30 -6.12 20.32
C ASN A 45 44.30 -6.64 19.27
N TYR A 46 43.36 -5.78 18.87
CA TYR A 46 42.55 -5.99 17.65
C TYR A 46 43.44 -5.81 16.41
N ARG A 47 43.99 -6.90 15.86
CA ARG A 47 44.49 -6.96 14.52
C ARG A 47 43.32 -7.13 13.57
N THR A 48 43.00 -6.07 12.85
CA THR A 48 42.14 -6.08 11.64
C THR A 48 42.68 -7.06 10.62
N ARG A 49 41.99 -8.17 10.42
CA ARG A 49 42.17 -9.03 9.26
C ARG A 49 41.45 -8.37 8.07
N ARG A 50 42.20 -7.58 7.29
CA ARG A 50 41.86 -7.26 5.90
C ARG A 50 41.91 -8.57 5.09
N ARG A 51 40.73 -9.14 4.80
CA ARG A 51 40.65 -10.13 3.71
C ARG A 51 40.79 -9.35 2.40
N ARG A 52 41.86 -9.65 1.67
CA ARG A 52 42.02 -9.27 0.26
C ARG A 52 40.91 -9.97 -0.53
N PHE A 53 39.88 -9.22 -0.94
CA PHE A 53 39.03 -9.66 -2.04
C PHE A 53 39.79 -9.58 -3.33
N SER A 54 39.74 -10.65 -4.10
CA SER A 54 40.53 -10.86 -5.31
C SER A 54 40.09 -9.95 -6.44
N MET A 55 41.03 -9.58 -7.32
CA MET A 55 40.90 -8.74 -8.51
C MET A 55 39.89 -9.22 -9.58
N ALA A 56 39.08 -10.23 -9.33
CA ALA A 56 38.11 -10.75 -10.30
C ALA A 56 36.82 -9.89 -10.42
N SER A 57 36.49 -9.07 -9.40
CA SER A 57 35.28 -8.21 -9.44
C SER A 57 35.49 -6.97 -10.34
N ASN A 58 36.72 -6.46 -10.42
CA ASN A 58 37.02 -5.26 -11.22
C ASN A 58 36.98 -5.48 -12.76
N HIS A 59 37.13 -6.73 -13.22
CA HIS A 59 37.09 -6.99 -14.65
C HIS A 59 35.69 -7.06 -15.25
N ARG A 60 34.68 -7.51 -14.48
CA ARG A 60 33.31 -7.57 -14.95
C ARG A 60 32.63 -6.20 -14.88
N THR A 61 32.91 -5.41 -13.86
CA THR A 61 32.40 -4.04 -13.74
C THR A 61 32.92 -3.15 -14.89
N ASN A 62 34.16 -3.30 -15.27
CA ASN A 62 34.76 -2.61 -16.44
C ASN A 62 34.16 -3.06 -17.79
N ASN A 63 33.73 -4.33 -17.91
CA ASN A 63 33.06 -4.80 -19.12
C ASN A 63 31.62 -4.28 -19.21
N PHE A 64 30.93 -4.16 -18.09
CA PHE A 64 29.61 -3.58 -17.99
C PHE A 64 29.60 -2.12 -18.47
N LEU A 65 30.54 -1.31 -18.00
CA LEU A 65 30.66 0.10 -18.38
C LEU A 65 31.08 0.30 -19.85
N ARG A 66 32.03 -0.50 -20.36
CA ARG A 66 32.39 -0.44 -21.78
C ARG A 66 31.25 -0.82 -22.71
N HIS A 67 30.33 -1.65 -22.23
CA HIS A 67 29.13 -2.01 -22.98
C HIS A 67 28.11 -0.88 -22.99
N LEU A 68 27.95 -0.13 -21.89
CA LEU A 68 27.10 1.09 -21.81
C LEU A 68 27.67 2.23 -22.69
N GLU A 69 28.98 2.42 -22.76
CA GLU A 69 29.62 3.42 -23.62
C GLU A 69 29.48 3.10 -25.13
N SER A 70 29.32 1.84 -25.50
CA SER A 70 29.12 1.44 -26.90
C SER A 70 27.68 1.67 -27.41
N MET A 71 26.72 1.92 -26.52
CA MET A 71 25.33 2.20 -26.88
C MET A 71 25.09 3.70 -27.08
N LYS A 72 25.68 4.31 -28.11
CA LYS A 72 25.35 5.67 -28.59
C LYS A 72 23.97 5.72 -29.24
N ILE A 73 22.91 5.41 -28.52
CA ILE A 73 21.55 5.53 -29.04
C ILE A 73 20.64 6.01 -27.92
N LEU A 74 20.52 7.33 -27.78
CA LEU A 74 19.37 7.95 -27.13
C LEU A 74 18.90 9.11 -28.00
N PRO A 75 17.62 9.15 -28.43
CA PRO A 75 17.05 10.34 -29.02
C PRO A 75 16.93 11.43 -27.94
N SER A 76 17.17 12.68 -28.32
CA SER A 76 16.95 13.86 -27.51
C SER A 76 15.51 13.88 -27.01
N GLY A 77 15.29 13.56 -25.73
CA GLY A 77 13.97 13.51 -25.09
C GLY A 77 13.80 12.45 -24.02
N ALA A 78 14.64 11.43 -23.95
CA ALA A 78 14.66 10.47 -22.86
C ALA A 78 15.82 10.86 -21.90
N GLY A 79 15.53 11.76 -20.97
CA GLY A 79 16.49 12.23 -19.97
C GLY A 79 16.83 11.15 -18.93
N CYS A 80 17.54 10.11 -19.35
CA CYS A 80 18.13 9.14 -18.44
C CYS A 80 19.56 8.83 -18.91
N ILE A 81 20.55 9.22 -18.10
CA ILE A 81 21.94 8.76 -18.03
C ILE A 81 22.96 9.44 -18.94
N PRO A 82 23.61 10.53 -18.49
CA PRO A 82 24.97 10.87 -18.93
C PRO A 82 26.10 10.56 -17.93
N HIS A 83 25.85 10.24 -16.67
CA HIS A 83 26.94 10.26 -15.66
C HIS A 83 27.14 9.00 -14.80
N LEU A 84 26.75 7.81 -15.27
CA LEU A 84 27.13 6.55 -14.59
C LEU A 84 28.65 6.30 -14.62
N ASN A 85 29.38 7.03 -15.47
CA ASN A 85 30.81 6.83 -15.69
C ASN A 85 31.72 7.37 -14.58
N ALA A 86 31.27 8.26 -13.72
CA ALA A 86 32.14 8.88 -12.71
C ALA A 86 32.28 8.07 -11.41
N VAL A 87 31.38 7.13 -11.15
CA VAL A 87 31.31 6.42 -9.86
C VAL A 87 32.21 5.19 -9.78
N ILE A 88 32.82 4.75 -10.89
CA ILE A 88 33.56 3.48 -10.98
C ILE A 88 35.07 3.63 -11.05
N LEU A 89 35.61 4.82 -11.24
CA LEU A 89 37.02 5.06 -11.12
C LEU A 89 37.38 5.36 -9.66
N GLY A 90 37.82 4.30 -8.97
CA GLY A 90 38.16 4.32 -7.56
C GLY A 90 39.18 5.37 -7.19
N GLU A 91 38.72 6.49 -6.69
CA GLU A 91 39.44 7.32 -5.76
C GLU A 91 38.58 7.55 -4.51
N SER A 92 39.13 7.12 -3.39
CA SER A 92 38.54 7.18 -2.06
C SER A 92 38.36 8.62 -1.63
N LEU A 93 37.11 9.09 -1.71
CA LEU A 93 36.61 10.16 -0.85
C LEU A 93 35.35 9.61 -0.17
N ALA A 94 35.50 9.34 1.12
CA ALA A 94 34.41 8.94 1.99
C ALA A 94 33.47 10.15 2.20
N THR A 95 32.45 10.25 1.36
CA THR A 95 31.26 11.05 1.61
C THR A 95 30.05 10.15 1.40
N GLU A 96 29.03 10.30 2.21
CA GLU A 96 27.80 9.48 2.29
C GLU A 96 26.95 9.43 0.99
N GLU A 97 27.44 10.00 -0.11
CA GLU A 97 26.73 10.20 -1.39
C GLU A 97 26.68 8.97 -2.33
N ASN A 98 27.38 7.87 -2.03
CA ASN A 98 27.51 6.73 -2.98
C ASN A 98 27.01 5.40 -2.41
N ASP A 99 25.94 5.38 -1.66
CA ASP A 99 25.46 4.19 -0.98
C ASP A 99 24.37 3.47 -1.79
N PHE A 100 24.78 2.86 -2.89
CA PHE A 100 23.91 1.98 -3.68
C PHE A 100 23.82 0.59 -3.06
N VAL A 101 22.60 0.04 -3.01
CA VAL A 101 22.34 -1.37 -2.74
C VAL A 101 22.16 -2.10 -4.06
N LEU A 102 23.11 -2.97 -4.39
CA LEU A 102 23.07 -3.77 -5.61
C LEU A 102 22.26 -5.05 -5.39
N PRO A 103 21.45 -5.49 -6.37
CA PRO A 103 20.86 -6.82 -6.32
C PRO A 103 21.99 -7.87 -6.35
N SER A 104 21.83 -8.98 -5.60
CA SER A 104 22.80 -10.08 -5.66
C SER A 104 22.79 -10.72 -7.06
N GLU A 105 23.93 -11.27 -7.51
CA GLU A 105 24.02 -11.98 -8.80
C GLU A 105 23.01 -13.15 -8.86
N GLU A 106 22.83 -13.86 -7.74
CA GLU A 106 21.87 -14.95 -7.63
C GLU A 106 20.45 -14.46 -7.86
N PHE A 107 20.04 -13.36 -7.21
CA PHE A 107 18.72 -12.79 -7.39
C PHE A 107 18.51 -12.28 -8.82
N ALA A 108 19.44 -11.47 -9.32
CA ALA A 108 19.35 -10.86 -10.64
C ALA A 108 19.25 -11.89 -11.77
N SER A 109 20.02 -13.00 -11.68
CA SER A 109 20.00 -14.06 -12.71
C SER A 109 18.66 -14.80 -12.82
N GLN A 110 17.85 -14.78 -11.78
CA GLN A 110 16.52 -15.42 -11.72
C GLN A 110 15.37 -14.42 -11.88
N ALA A 111 15.68 -13.12 -11.92
CA ALA A 111 14.66 -12.08 -11.97
C ALA A 111 13.93 -12.03 -13.32
N ASN A 112 12.67 -11.55 -13.31
CA ASN A 112 11.89 -11.31 -14.53
C ASN A 112 12.56 -10.25 -15.43
N VAL A 113 13.24 -9.28 -14.81
CA VAL A 113 14.08 -8.29 -15.46
C VAL A 113 15.46 -8.35 -14.79
N GLN A 114 16.48 -8.80 -15.52
CA GLN A 114 17.76 -9.22 -14.96
C GLN A 114 18.84 -8.15 -15.02
N SER A 115 18.63 -7.10 -15.81
CA SER A 115 19.64 -6.04 -15.99
C SER A 115 19.00 -4.71 -16.37
N PRO A 116 19.73 -3.59 -16.18
CA PRO A 116 19.32 -2.28 -16.66
C PRO A 116 19.07 -2.24 -18.16
N GLU A 117 19.84 -2.96 -18.97
CA GLU A 117 19.70 -3.01 -20.43
C GLU A 117 18.37 -3.67 -20.82
N GLN A 118 18.01 -4.76 -20.16
CA GLN A 118 16.71 -5.41 -20.39
C GLN A 118 15.57 -4.47 -20.01
N TYR A 119 15.67 -3.81 -18.85
CA TYR A 119 14.69 -2.79 -18.45
C TYR A 119 14.58 -1.69 -19.51
N MET A 120 15.70 -1.10 -19.93
CA MET A 120 15.70 -0.01 -20.91
C MET A 120 15.09 -0.43 -22.25
N LYS A 121 15.34 -1.65 -22.70
CA LYS A 121 14.73 -2.19 -23.92
C LYS A 121 13.20 -2.30 -23.79
N MET A 122 12.72 -2.84 -22.67
CA MET A 122 11.28 -2.98 -22.40
C MET A 122 10.62 -1.62 -22.22
N TYR A 123 11.25 -0.73 -21.44
CA TYR A 123 10.76 0.62 -21.21
C TYR A 123 10.66 1.42 -22.51
N LYS A 124 11.75 1.44 -23.30
CA LYS A 124 11.76 2.11 -24.61
C LYS A 124 10.63 1.61 -25.51
N ARG A 125 10.47 0.28 -25.63
CA ARG A 125 9.38 -0.30 -26.41
C ARG A 125 8.01 0.11 -25.90
N SER A 126 7.82 0.15 -24.57
CA SER A 126 6.54 0.53 -23.97
C SER A 126 6.15 1.99 -24.24
N ILE A 127 7.13 2.86 -24.56
CA ILE A 127 6.91 4.28 -24.90
C ILE A 127 6.80 4.49 -26.41
N GLU A 128 7.63 3.82 -27.22
CA GLU A 128 7.67 4.01 -28.68
C GLU A 128 6.57 3.24 -29.40
N ASP A 129 6.14 2.09 -28.85
CA ASP A 129 5.06 1.24 -29.35
C ASP A 129 4.14 0.80 -28.22
N PRO A 130 3.43 1.73 -27.52
CA PRO A 130 2.56 1.37 -26.41
C PRO A 130 1.44 0.43 -26.83
N ALA A 131 0.91 0.59 -28.04
CA ALA A 131 -0.15 -0.27 -28.57
C ALA A 131 0.30 -1.73 -28.71
N GLY A 132 1.43 -1.96 -29.36
CA GLY A 132 2.01 -3.31 -29.50
C GLY A 132 2.45 -3.90 -28.17
N PHE A 133 3.12 -3.11 -27.31
CA PHE A 133 3.59 -3.55 -26.01
C PHE A 133 2.45 -4.03 -25.10
N TRP A 134 1.41 -3.21 -24.94
CA TRP A 134 0.29 -3.55 -24.07
C TRP A 134 -0.65 -4.61 -24.68
N SER A 135 -0.76 -4.69 -26.02
CA SER A 135 -1.50 -5.76 -26.69
C SER A 135 -0.88 -7.14 -26.50
N GLU A 136 0.45 -7.22 -26.51
CA GLU A 136 1.17 -8.46 -26.23
C GLU A 136 0.87 -8.95 -24.82
N ILE A 137 1.02 -8.08 -23.81
CA ILE A 137 0.74 -8.39 -22.42
C ILE A 137 -0.75 -8.75 -22.23
N ALA A 138 -1.66 -7.96 -22.80
CA ALA A 138 -3.09 -8.21 -22.68
C ALA A 138 -3.51 -9.57 -23.29
N SER A 139 -2.74 -10.07 -24.26
CA SER A 139 -3.00 -11.37 -24.89
C SER A 139 -2.70 -12.57 -23.98
N GLU A 140 -2.02 -12.39 -22.84
CA GLU A 140 -1.81 -13.40 -21.79
C GLU A 140 -3.12 -13.66 -20.99
N PHE A 141 -4.11 -12.77 -21.12
CA PHE A 141 -5.39 -12.81 -20.39
C PHE A 141 -6.54 -13.25 -21.31
N TYR A 142 -7.63 -13.69 -20.69
CA TYR A 142 -8.80 -14.10 -21.45
C TYR A 142 -9.66 -12.91 -21.86
N TRP A 143 -9.95 -12.82 -23.14
CA TRP A 143 -10.90 -11.89 -23.75
C TRP A 143 -11.93 -12.68 -24.55
N LYS A 144 -13.20 -12.51 -24.24
CA LYS A 144 -14.28 -13.09 -25.03
C LYS A 144 -14.29 -12.52 -26.46
N GLN A 145 -13.95 -11.25 -26.58
CA GLN A 145 -13.68 -10.55 -27.82
C GLN A 145 -12.48 -9.62 -27.59
N LYS A 146 -11.47 -9.71 -28.45
CA LYS A 146 -10.35 -8.77 -28.40
C LYS A 146 -10.79 -7.39 -28.89
N TRP A 147 -10.06 -6.39 -28.48
CA TRP A 147 -10.22 -5.00 -28.91
C TRP A 147 -9.91 -4.80 -30.39
N GLY A 148 -10.26 -3.64 -30.95
CA GLY A 148 -9.96 -3.27 -32.33
C GLY A 148 -8.49 -2.81 -32.52
N ASP A 149 -8.20 -2.26 -33.70
CA ASP A 149 -6.85 -1.80 -34.06
C ASP A 149 -6.36 -0.64 -33.19
N GLN A 150 -7.28 0.17 -32.67
CA GLN A 150 -6.95 1.30 -31.78
C GLN A 150 -6.95 0.82 -30.32
N VAL A 151 -5.78 0.49 -29.83
CA VAL A 151 -5.57 -0.02 -28.45
C VAL A 151 -5.72 1.07 -27.40
N CYS A 152 -5.25 2.29 -27.71
CA CYS A 152 -5.33 3.46 -26.85
C CYS A 152 -5.89 4.64 -27.64
N ASN A 153 -6.78 5.40 -27.01
CA ASN A 153 -7.28 6.69 -27.50
C ASN A 153 -7.27 7.67 -26.33
N GLU A 154 -6.57 8.79 -26.50
CA GLU A 154 -6.42 9.75 -25.41
C GLU A 154 -6.44 11.20 -25.86
N ASN A 155 -6.96 12.06 -25.00
CA ASN A 155 -6.72 13.48 -24.99
C ASN A 155 -6.32 13.92 -23.58
N PHE A 156 -5.08 14.38 -23.42
CA PHE A 156 -4.51 14.90 -22.16
C PHE A 156 -4.51 16.43 -22.09
N ASP A 157 -4.94 17.10 -23.15
CA ASP A 157 -4.84 18.54 -23.27
C ASP A 157 -6.22 19.21 -23.27
N VAL A 158 -6.56 19.88 -22.16
CA VAL A 158 -7.83 20.61 -21.99
C VAL A 158 -8.04 21.69 -23.06
N ARG A 159 -6.97 22.15 -23.76
CA ARG A 159 -7.06 23.12 -24.87
C ARG A 159 -7.56 22.49 -26.16
N LYS A 160 -7.52 21.15 -26.26
CA LYS A 160 -7.97 20.37 -27.44
C LYS A 160 -9.38 19.77 -27.28
N GLY A 161 -10.01 19.99 -26.15
CA GLY A 161 -11.33 19.46 -25.81
C GLY A 161 -11.34 18.73 -24.47
N ASN A 162 -12.42 18.01 -24.19
CA ASN A 162 -12.55 17.26 -22.95
C ASN A 162 -11.45 16.20 -22.83
N ILE A 163 -10.96 16.01 -21.63
CA ILE A 163 -10.02 14.94 -21.32
C ILE A 163 -10.70 13.60 -21.53
N ASN A 164 -10.04 12.72 -22.28
CA ASN A 164 -10.52 11.38 -22.55
C ASN A 164 -9.38 10.37 -22.51
N ILE A 165 -9.62 9.23 -21.88
CA ILE A 165 -8.68 8.11 -21.80
C ILE A 165 -9.45 6.83 -22.03
N GLU A 166 -9.08 6.07 -23.06
CA GLU A 166 -9.66 4.77 -23.38
C GLU A 166 -8.55 3.76 -23.70
N TRP A 167 -8.62 2.58 -23.13
CA TRP A 167 -7.69 1.47 -23.39
C TRP A 167 -8.45 0.19 -23.71
N PHE A 168 -8.06 -0.50 -24.77
CA PHE A 168 -8.67 -1.76 -25.23
C PHE A 168 -10.17 -1.64 -25.54
N LYS A 169 -10.64 -0.47 -25.98
CA LYS A 169 -12.04 -0.21 -26.27
C LYS A 169 -12.62 -1.21 -27.26
N GLY A 170 -13.84 -1.71 -26.98
CA GLY A 170 -14.50 -2.76 -27.75
C GLY A 170 -13.98 -4.17 -27.46
N GLY A 171 -12.95 -4.30 -26.62
CA GLY A 171 -12.56 -5.56 -26.03
C GLY A 171 -13.56 -5.99 -24.96
N ILE A 172 -13.99 -7.25 -24.99
CA ILE A 172 -14.97 -7.81 -24.06
C ILE A 172 -14.29 -8.81 -23.15
N THR A 173 -14.32 -8.56 -21.86
CA THR A 173 -13.70 -9.41 -20.84
C THR A 173 -14.47 -9.38 -19.51
N ASN A 174 -13.96 -10.09 -18.50
CA ASN A 174 -14.40 -9.96 -17.11
C ASN A 174 -13.19 -10.19 -16.20
N ILE A 175 -12.90 -9.26 -15.29
CA ILE A 175 -11.74 -9.36 -14.41
C ILE A 175 -11.88 -10.51 -13.41
N CYS A 176 -13.09 -10.81 -12.90
CA CYS A 176 -13.31 -11.95 -12.01
C CYS A 176 -13.05 -13.28 -12.72
N TYR A 177 -13.46 -13.43 -13.98
CA TYR A 177 -13.13 -14.60 -14.80
C TYR A 177 -11.61 -14.78 -14.90
N ASN A 178 -10.89 -13.69 -15.17
CA ASN A 178 -9.42 -13.73 -15.25
C ASN A 178 -8.74 -14.00 -13.92
N CYS A 179 -9.33 -13.57 -12.81
CA CYS A 179 -8.85 -13.87 -11.46
C CYS A 179 -9.07 -15.34 -11.07
N LEU A 180 -10.21 -15.92 -11.39
CA LEU A 180 -10.66 -17.18 -10.82
C LEU A 180 -10.81 -18.28 -11.86
N ASP A 181 -11.79 -18.17 -12.77
CA ASP A 181 -12.12 -19.23 -13.72
C ASP A 181 -10.90 -19.63 -14.55
N ARG A 182 -10.19 -18.65 -15.15
CA ARG A 182 -8.96 -18.88 -15.91
C ARG A 182 -7.88 -19.63 -15.11
N ASN A 183 -7.69 -19.28 -13.85
CA ASN A 183 -6.69 -19.92 -12.99
C ASN A 183 -7.12 -21.35 -12.60
N VAL A 184 -8.41 -21.57 -12.32
CA VAL A 184 -8.95 -22.93 -12.06
C VAL A 184 -8.84 -23.81 -13.32
N GLU A 185 -9.20 -23.28 -14.49
CA GLU A 185 -9.07 -23.95 -15.79
C GLU A 185 -7.59 -24.26 -16.14
N ALA A 186 -6.66 -23.39 -15.71
CA ALA A 186 -5.22 -23.62 -15.84
C ALA A 186 -4.64 -24.63 -14.84
N GLY A 187 -5.47 -25.28 -14.01
CA GLY A 187 -5.06 -26.31 -13.05
C GLY A 187 -4.63 -25.79 -11.67
N LEU A 188 -4.88 -24.51 -11.35
CA LEU A 188 -4.57 -23.93 -10.05
C LEU A 188 -5.72 -24.06 -9.04
N GLY A 189 -6.75 -24.86 -9.33
CA GLY A 189 -7.94 -24.99 -8.49
C GLY A 189 -7.66 -25.34 -7.02
N ASP A 190 -6.71 -26.24 -6.78
CA ASP A 190 -6.32 -26.68 -5.44
C ASP A 190 -5.24 -25.80 -4.79
N LYS A 191 -4.66 -24.86 -5.56
CA LYS A 191 -3.71 -23.90 -5.00
C LYS A 191 -4.42 -22.96 -4.03
N VAL A 192 -3.76 -22.64 -2.91
CA VAL A 192 -4.26 -21.67 -1.95
C VAL A 192 -4.27 -20.28 -2.59
N ALA A 193 -5.44 -19.65 -2.64
CA ALA A 193 -5.61 -18.25 -3.03
C ALA A 193 -5.39 -17.33 -1.82
N PHE A 194 -6.05 -17.64 -0.69
CA PHE A 194 -5.93 -16.86 0.53
C PHE A 194 -5.61 -17.73 1.74
N TYR A 195 -4.59 -17.32 2.50
CA TYR A 195 -4.46 -17.57 3.91
C TYR A 195 -5.05 -16.37 4.67
N TRP A 196 -6.00 -16.61 5.57
CA TRP A 196 -6.51 -15.57 6.44
C TRP A 196 -6.01 -15.77 7.87
N GLU A 197 -5.55 -14.67 8.48
CA GLU A 197 -5.06 -14.64 9.85
C GLU A 197 -5.84 -13.60 10.64
N GLY A 198 -6.59 -14.04 11.64
CA GLY A 198 -7.40 -13.19 12.50
C GLY A 198 -6.63 -12.56 13.66
N ASN A 199 -7.25 -11.57 14.28
CA ASN A 199 -6.68 -10.75 15.36
C ASN A 199 -6.09 -11.56 16.54
N VAL A 200 -6.68 -12.71 16.86
CA VAL A 200 -6.27 -13.57 18.00
C VAL A 200 -5.59 -14.88 17.59
N GLY A 201 -5.11 -14.96 16.35
CA GLY A 201 -4.40 -16.13 15.84
C GLY A 201 -5.31 -17.26 15.33
N VAL A 202 -6.61 -17.01 15.17
CA VAL A 202 -7.51 -17.89 14.42
C VAL A 202 -7.17 -17.74 12.95
N ASP A 203 -7.11 -18.83 12.20
CA ASP A 203 -6.79 -18.82 10.80
C ASP A 203 -7.79 -19.61 9.94
N ALA A 204 -7.77 -19.34 8.65
CA ALA A 204 -8.52 -20.08 7.65
C ALA A 204 -7.79 -20.05 6.29
N THR A 205 -8.19 -20.93 5.41
CA THR A 205 -7.57 -21.08 4.09
C THR A 205 -8.65 -21.24 3.02
N LEU A 206 -8.47 -20.57 1.89
CA LEU A 206 -9.29 -20.77 0.69
C LEU A 206 -8.41 -21.15 -0.51
N THR A 207 -8.76 -22.23 -1.20
CA THR A 207 -8.21 -22.54 -2.53
C THR A 207 -8.90 -21.70 -3.61
N TYR A 208 -8.32 -21.65 -4.82
CA TYR A 208 -8.94 -20.97 -5.97
C TYR A 208 -10.35 -21.51 -6.29
N THR A 209 -10.54 -22.83 -6.24
CA THR A 209 -11.86 -23.46 -6.43
C THR A 209 -12.85 -23.04 -5.35
N GLN A 210 -12.44 -23.06 -4.07
CA GLN A 210 -13.30 -22.65 -2.97
C GLN A 210 -13.65 -21.15 -3.06
N LEU A 211 -12.68 -20.30 -3.40
CA LEU A 211 -12.89 -18.88 -3.61
C LEU A 211 -13.89 -18.64 -4.77
N LEU A 212 -13.72 -19.33 -5.92
CA LEU A 212 -14.66 -19.25 -7.04
C LEU A 212 -16.09 -19.62 -6.63
N HIS A 213 -16.24 -20.71 -5.86
CA HIS A 213 -17.54 -21.15 -5.37
C HIS A 213 -18.23 -20.10 -4.50
N GLN A 214 -17.50 -19.53 -3.53
CA GLN A 214 -18.06 -18.51 -2.63
C GLN A 214 -18.37 -17.20 -3.38
N VAL A 215 -17.51 -16.79 -4.33
CA VAL A 215 -17.78 -15.65 -5.22
C VAL A 215 -19.05 -15.86 -6.02
N CYS A 216 -19.26 -17.06 -6.57
CA CYS A 216 -20.49 -17.38 -7.31
C CYS A 216 -21.73 -17.35 -6.43
N GLN A 217 -21.64 -17.81 -5.17
CA GLN A 217 -22.77 -17.74 -4.22
C GLN A 217 -23.17 -16.30 -3.92
N VAL A 218 -22.21 -15.41 -3.63
CA VAL A 218 -22.45 -13.99 -3.42
C VAL A 218 -23.00 -13.33 -4.68
N ALA A 219 -22.44 -13.63 -5.84
CA ALA A 219 -22.89 -13.10 -7.12
C ALA A 219 -24.36 -13.47 -7.43
N ASN A 220 -24.74 -14.74 -7.18
CA ASN A 220 -26.11 -15.19 -7.34
C ASN A 220 -27.06 -14.50 -6.34
N TYR A 221 -26.66 -14.35 -5.08
CA TYR A 221 -27.43 -13.60 -4.08
C TYR A 221 -27.65 -12.14 -4.53
N LEU A 222 -26.60 -11.45 -4.96
CA LEU A 222 -26.71 -10.07 -5.45
C LEU A 222 -27.68 -9.95 -6.63
N LYS A 223 -27.63 -10.89 -7.57
CA LYS A 223 -28.58 -10.95 -8.71
C LYS A 223 -30.03 -11.18 -8.24
N ASP A 224 -30.23 -12.04 -7.27
CA ASP A 224 -31.57 -12.37 -6.72
C ASP A 224 -32.22 -11.16 -6.04
N ILE A 225 -31.45 -10.35 -5.32
CA ILE A 225 -31.93 -9.09 -4.74
C ILE A 225 -32.01 -7.93 -5.74
N GLY A 226 -31.80 -8.20 -7.03
CA GLY A 226 -32.01 -7.24 -8.13
C GLY A 226 -30.81 -6.35 -8.47
N VAL A 227 -29.60 -6.65 -8.00
CA VAL A 227 -28.36 -5.96 -8.45
C VAL A 227 -28.04 -6.33 -9.88
N LYS A 228 -27.82 -5.32 -10.73
CA LYS A 228 -27.53 -5.44 -12.16
C LYS A 228 -26.20 -4.80 -12.51
N LYS A 229 -25.72 -5.05 -13.75
CA LYS A 229 -24.59 -4.35 -14.35
C LYS A 229 -24.73 -2.84 -14.19
N GLY A 230 -23.69 -2.19 -13.68
CA GLY A 230 -23.62 -0.75 -13.43
C GLY A 230 -24.20 -0.28 -12.10
N ASP A 231 -24.96 -1.12 -11.38
CA ASP A 231 -25.47 -0.77 -10.05
C ASP A 231 -24.30 -0.69 -9.04
N ALA A 232 -24.33 0.32 -8.15
CA ALA A 232 -23.36 0.45 -7.10
C ALA A 232 -23.67 -0.49 -5.91
N VAL A 233 -22.59 -1.04 -5.31
CA VAL A 233 -22.63 -1.85 -4.08
C VAL A 233 -21.61 -1.28 -3.10
N ILE A 234 -22.07 -0.86 -1.91
CA ILE A 234 -21.14 -0.45 -0.85
C ILE A 234 -20.72 -1.65 -0.01
N ILE A 235 -19.41 -1.75 0.21
CA ILE A 235 -18.77 -2.78 1.03
C ILE A 235 -18.07 -2.11 2.20
N TYR A 236 -18.60 -2.32 3.42
CA TYR A 236 -18.05 -1.81 4.66
C TYR A 236 -17.68 -2.97 5.58
N LEU A 237 -16.70 -3.76 5.15
CA LEU A 237 -16.19 -4.96 5.82
C LEU A 237 -14.75 -4.75 6.30
N PRO A 238 -14.35 -5.32 7.44
CA PRO A 238 -12.94 -5.42 7.81
C PRO A 238 -12.22 -6.44 6.92
N MET A 239 -10.92 -6.68 7.16
CA MET A 239 -10.11 -7.59 6.35
C MET A 239 -10.46 -9.09 6.58
N LEU A 240 -11.74 -9.41 6.47
CA LEU A 240 -12.28 -10.77 6.37
C LEU A 240 -12.14 -11.28 4.93
N MET A 241 -12.23 -12.60 4.74
CA MET A 241 -12.23 -13.19 3.39
C MET A 241 -13.44 -12.77 2.57
N GLU A 242 -14.57 -12.46 3.22
CA GLU A 242 -15.80 -11.97 2.61
C GLU A 242 -15.61 -10.63 1.88
N LEU A 243 -14.61 -9.84 2.25
CA LEU A 243 -14.32 -8.57 1.60
C LEU A 243 -13.84 -8.77 0.14
N PRO A 244 -12.71 -9.45 -0.16
CA PRO A 244 -12.31 -9.71 -1.54
C PRO A 244 -13.31 -10.63 -2.27
N ILE A 245 -14.00 -11.55 -1.59
CA ILE A 245 -15.08 -12.37 -2.18
C ILE A 245 -16.17 -11.46 -2.73
N THR A 246 -16.62 -10.47 -1.96
CA THR A 246 -17.67 -9.53 -2.40
C THR A 246 -17.20 -8.64 -3.55
N MET A 247 -15.96 -8.14 -3.51
CA MET A 247 -15.38 -7.36 -4.60
C MET A 247 -15.39 -8.15 -5.93
N LEU A 248 -14.94 -9.40 -5.87
CA LEU A 248 -14.91 -10.30 -7.04
C LEU A 248 -16.32 -10.69 -7.50
N ALA A 249 -17.27 -10.85 -6.57
CA ALA A 249 -18.66 -11.14 -6.91
C ALA A 249 -19.34 -9.97 -7.65
N CYS A 250 -19.12 -8.74 -7.21
CA CYS A 250 -19.56 -7.54 -7.92
C CYS A 250 -18.97 -7.49 -9.33
N ALA A 251 -17.65 -7.67 -9.45
CA ALA A 251 -16.96 -7.71 -10.73
C ALA A 251 -17.49 -8.81 -11.65
N ARG A 252 -17.87 -9.98 -11.09
CA ARG A 252 -18.44 -11.10 -11.86
C ARG A 252 -19.73 -10.75 -12.58
N ILE A 253 -20.59 -9.96 -11.94
CA ILE A 253 -21.91 -9.57 -12.48
C ILE A 253 -21.94 -8.16 -13.08
N GLY A 254 -20.78 -7.49 -13.17
CA GLY A 254 -20.67 -6.13 -13.69
C GLY A 254 -21.25 -5.05 -12.79
N ALA A 255 -21.47 -5.34 -11.50
CA ALA A 255 -21.82 -4.33 -10.51
C ALA A 255 -20.59 -3.53 -10.10
N VAL A 256 -20.75 -2.24 -9.83
CA VAL A 256 -19.68 -1.32 -9.46
C VAL A 256 -19.51 -1.32 -7.95
N HIS A 257 -18.46 -1.95 -7.44
CA HIS A 257 -18.26 -1.93 -5.99
C HIS A 257 -17.60 -0.64 -5.50
N SER A 258 -17.97 -0.22 -4.29
CA SER A 258 -17.32 0.85 -3.57
C SER A 258 -16.96 0.36 -2.18
N VAL A 259 -15.68 0.04 -1.98
CA VAL A 259 -15.19 -0.38 -0.67
C VAL A 259 -14.94 0.86 0.18
N VAL A 260 -15.53 0.87 1.37
CA VAL A 260 -15.34 1.92 2.37
C VAL A 260 -14.57 1.32 3.54
N PHE A 261 -13.45 1.93 3.90
CA PHE A 261 -12.62 1.45 5.00
C PHE A 261 -13.43 1.30 6.30
N ALA A 262 -13.46 0.10 6.88
CA ALA A 262 -14.27 -0.25 8.07
C ALA A 262 -13.85 0.49 9.37
N GLY A 263 -13.01 1.45 9.24
CA GLY A 263 -12.62 2.38 10.29
C GLY A 263 -13.20 3.79 10.13
N PHE A 264 -13.90 4.11 9.03
CA PHE A 264 -14.50 5.43 8.84
C PHE A 264 -15.73 5.62 9.71
N SER A 265 -16.07 6.90 9.98
CA SER A 265 -17.28 7.27 10.72
C SER A 265 -18.55 7.03 9.91
N SER A 266 -19.70 7.04 10.61
CA SER A 266 -21.02 6.99 9.99
C SER A 266 -21.25 8.14 9.00
N GLU A 267 -20.77 9.34 9.29
CA GLU A 267 -20.84 10.50 8.40
C GLU A 267 -20.06 10.25 7.09
N SER A 268 -18.81 9.78 7.19
CA SER A 268 -18.02 9.42 6.02
C SER A 268 -18.68 8.35 5.16
N LEU A 269 -19.31 7.36 5.78
CA LEU A 269 -20.04 6.30 5.08
C LEU A 269 -21.31 6.84 4.43
N SER A 270 -22.10 7.66 5.16
CA SER A 270 -23.34 8.29 4.67
C SER A 270 -23.07 9.14 3.42
N GLN A 271 -22.05 9.98 3.43
CA GLN A 271 -21.69 10.80 2.26
C GLN A 271 -21.44 9.96 0.99
N ARG A 272 -20.85 8.77 1.14
CA ARG A 272 -20.61 7.85 0.01
C ARG A 272 -21.89 7.16 -0.44
N ILE A 273 -22.75 6.77 0.50
CA ILE A 273 -24.10 6.23 0.20
C ILE A 273 -24.92 7.27 -0.58
N ILE A 274 -24.92 8.52 -0.14
CA ILE A 274 -25.65 9.60 -0.80
C ILE A 274 -25.14 9.85 -2.22
N ASP A 275 -23.82 9.81 -2.41
CA ASP A 275 -23.18 10.08 -3.70
C ASP A 275 -23.41 8.95 -4.72
N CYS A 276 -23.10 7.69 -4.38
CA CYS A 276 -23.20 6.59 -5.33
C CYS A 276 -24.54 5.84 -5.34
N LYS A 277 -25.44 6.11 -4.40
CA LYS A 277 -26.81 5.56 -4.32
C LYS A 277 -26.84 4.03 -4.50
N PRO A 278 -26.19 3.26 -3.64
CA PRO A 278 -26.01 1.83 -3.81
C PRO A 278 -27.32 1.06 -3.66
N LYS A 279 -27.41 -0.11 -4.31
CA LYS A 279 -28.55 -1.03 -4.16
C LYS A 279 -28.51 -1.80 -2.85
N VAL A 280 -27.32 -2.03 -2.31
CA VAL A 280 -27.10 -2.82 -1.10
C VAL A 280 -25.88 -2.29 -0.35
N VAL A 281 -25.93 -2.37 0.97
CA VAL A 281 -24.78 -2.18 1.85
C VAL A 281 -24.41 -3.53 2.47
N ILE A 282 -23.14 -3.90 2.38
CA ILE A 282 -22.60 -5.15 2.92
C ILE A 282 -21.65 -4.81 4.06
N THR A 283 -21.89 -5.40 5.23
CA THR A 283 -21.13 -5.12 6.45
C THR A 283 -20.95 -6.36 7.32
N CYS A 284 -20.37 -6.22 8.50
CA CYS A 284 -20.44 -7.22 9.57
C CYS A 284 -20.91 -6.60 10.88
N ASN A 285 -21.32 -7.43 11.82
CA ASN A 285 -21.80 -6.96 13.11
C ASN A 285 -20.74 -6.17 13.89
N ALA A 286 -19.55 -6.75 14.08
CA ALA A 286 -18.42 -6.11 14.77
C ALA A 286 -17.07 -6.71 14.35
N VAL A 287 -15.98 -6.03 14.71
CA VAL A 287 -14.61 -6.49 14.54
C VAL A 287 -13.80 -6.24 15.80
N LYS A 288 -12.83 -7.14 16.10
CA LYS A 288 -11.82 -6.91 17.13
C LYS A 288 -10.55 -6.37 16.50
N ARG A 289 -10.03 -5.28 17.05
CA ARG A 289 -8.71 -4.75 16.69
C ARG A 289 -7.87 -4.60 17.97
N GLY A 290 -6.90 -5.49 18.14
CA GLY A 290 -6.28 -5.69 19.44
C GLY A 290 -7.32 -6.18 20.45
N SER A 291 -7.41 -5.52 21.60
CA SER A 291 -8.44 -5.78 22.64
C SER A 291 -9.75 -5.03 22.41
N LYS A 292 -9.80 -4.07 21.49
CA LYS A 292 -10.98 -3.20 21.28
C LYS A 292 -11.97 -3.85 20.33
N VAL A 293 -13.26 -3.83 20.70
CA VAL A 293 -14.38 -4.18 19.82
C VAL A 293 -14.88 -2.92 19.12
N ILE A 294 -15.10 -2.99 17.81
CA ILE A 294 -15.70 -1.92 16.98
C ILE A 294 -17.02 -2.46 16.43
N TYR A 295 -18.10 -1.79 16.76
CA TYR A 295 -19.48 -2.17 16.37
C TYR A 295 -19.80 -1.58 14.99
N LEU A 296 -19.47 -2.32 13.91
CA LEU A 296 -19.59 -1.82 12.54
C LEU A 296 -21.05 -1.65 12.12
N LYS A 297 -21.93 -2.56 12.55
CA LYS A 297 -23.37 -2.48 12.26
C LYS A 297 -24.00 -1.20 12.81
N ASP A 298 -23.61 -0.76 14.02
CA ASP A 298 -24.09 0.49 14.60
C ASP A 298 -23.70 1.72 13.77
N ILE A 299 -22.49 1.70 13.22
CA ILE A 299 -21.98 2.76 12.31
C ILE A 299 -22.79 2.76 11.01
N VAL A 300 -23.05 1.58 10.44
CA VAL A 300 -23.83 1.42 9.21
C VAL A 300 -25.28 1.86 9.40
N ASP A 301 -25.91 1.49 10.51
CA ASP A 301 -27.29 1.90 10.81
C ASP A 301 -27.43 3.41 10.90
N THR A 302 -26.47 4.06 11.57
CA THR A 302 -26.42 5.51 11.66
C THR A 302 -26.24 6.14 10.28
N ALA A 303 -25.35 5.60 9.45
CA ALA A 303 -25.10 6.10 8.10
C ALA A 303 -26.30 5.93 7.16
N ILE A 304 -27.01 4.80 7.24
CA ILE A 304 -28.21 4.55 6.44
C ILE A 304 -29.35 5.50 6.89
N ASN A 305 -29.52 5.72 8.19
CA ASN A 305 -30.53 6.65 8.68
C ASN A 305 -30.26 8.08 8.20
N ASP A 306 -29.00 8.53 8.25
CA ASP A 306 -28.59 9.84 7.76
C ASP A 306 -28.77 9.95 6.23
N SER A 307 -28.38 8.94 5.47
CA SER A 307 -28.60 8.92 4.01
C SER A 307 -30.08 8.95 3.64
N THR A 308 -30.94 8.29 4.43
CA THR A 308 -32.40 8.31 4.22
C THR A 308 -32.98 9.70 4.43
N GLN A 309 -32.52 10.45 5.44
CA GLN A 309 -32.89 11.85 5.65
C GLN A 309 -32.46 12.74 4.47
N ASN A 310 -31.44 12.36 3.77
CA ASN A 310 -30.94 13.03 2.55
C ASN A 310 -31.50 12.42 1.24
N GLY A 311 -32.57 11.63 1.32
CA GLY A 311 -33.33 11.13 0.17
C GLY A 311 -32.76 9.87 -0.49
N VAL A 312 -31.86 9.16 0.18
CA VAL A 312 -31.28 7.88 -0.32
C VAL A 312 -31.57 6.77 0.70
N SER A 313 -32.55 5.90 0.39
CA SER A 313 -32.90 4.73 1.20
C SER A 313 -32.10 3.50 0.77
N ILE A 314 -31.81 2.62 1.72
CA ILE A 314 -31.18 1.33 1.53
C ILE A 314 -32.15 0.24 1.97
N ASP A 315 -32.58 -0.59 1.02
CA ASP A 315 -33.58 -1.63 1.26
C ASP A 315 -32.96 -2.93 1.80
N VAL A 316 -31.68 -3.18 1.54
CA VAL A 316 -30.97 -4.39 1.94
C VAL A 316 -29.63 -4.04 2.59
N CYS A 317 -29.43 -4.55 3.83
CA CYS A 317 -28.15 -4.53 4.52
C CYS A 317 -27.73 -5.99 4.81
N LEU A 318 -26.80 -6.52 4.01
CA LEU A 318 -26.25 -7.87 4.22
C LEU A 318 -25.17 -7.81 5.30
N THR A 319 -25.39 -8.48 6.43
CA THR A 319 -24.52 -8.42 7.59
C THR A 319 -23.83 -9.75 7.85
N TYR A 320 -22.51 -9.77 7.82
CA TYR A 320 -21.71 -10.93 8.21
C TYR A 320 -21.67 -11.08 9.73
N ASP A 321 -21.94 -12.30 10.22
CA ASP A 321 -21.89 -12.64 11.64
C ASP A 321 -20.46 -12.97 12.05
N ASN A 322 -19.73 -12.01 12.59
CA ASN A 322 -18.41 -12.21 13.17
C ASN A 322 -18.54 -12.59 14.66
N THR A 323 -18.88 -13.85 14.92
CA THR A 323 -19.09 -14.37 16.28
C THR A 323 -17.87 -14.26 17.18
N LEU A 324 -16.66 -14.11 16.60
CA LEU A 324 -15.42 -13.87 17.37
C LEU A 324 -15.39 -12.47 17.99
N ALA A 325 -16.14 -11.53 17.44
CA ALA A 325 -16.20 -10.15 17.92
C ALA A 325 -17.46 -9.86 18.74
N LEU A 326 -18.64 -10.26 18.26
CA LEU A 326 -19.93 -9.99 18.85
C LEU A 326 -20.92 -11.12 18.53
N LYS A 327 -21.77 -11.48 19.47
CA LYS A 327 -22.85 -12.44 19.22
C LYS A 327 -24.02 -11.80 18.48
N ARG A 328 -24.79 -12.62 17.74
CA ARG A 328 -25.98 -12.17 17.01
C ARG A 328 -27.01 -11.49 17.92
N GLU A 329 -27.28 -12.08 19.09
CA GLU A 329 -28.24 -11.59 20.06
C GLU A 329 -27.93 -10.19 20.60
N ASP A 330 -26.63 -9.80 20.55
CA ASP A 330 -26.17 -8.49 21.01
C ASP A 330 -26.12 -7.45 19.86
N THR A 331 -26.45 -7.86 18.62
CA THR A 331 -26.41 -7.01 17.43
C THR A 331 -27.75 -6.30 17.24
N LYS A 332 -27.73 -4.97 17.07
CA LYS A 332 -28.91 -4.22 16.67
C LYS A 332 -29.41 -4.66 15.31
N TRP A 333 -30.73 -4.83 15.17
CA TRP A 333 -31.35 -5.40 13.99
C TRP A 333 -32.55 -4.61 13.52
N THR A 334 -32.67 -4.38 12.23
CA THR A 334 -33.82 -3.74 11.60
C THR A 334 -34.53 -4.78 10.72
N GLU A 335 -35.69 -5.24 11.16
CA GLU A 335 -36.49 -6.21 10.43
C GLU A 335 -36.90 -5.69 9.03
N GLY A 336 -36.87 -6.58 8.05
CA GLY A 336 -37.18 -6.29 6.65
C GLY A 336 -36.05 -5.67 5.83
N ARG A 337 -35.01 -5.14 6.48
CA ARG A 337 -33.83 -4.59 5.81
C ARG A 337 -32.57 -5.45 6.01
N ASP A 338 -32.35 -5.88 7.27
CA ASP A 338 -31.11 -6.58 7.66
C ASP A 338 -31.20 -8.08 7.39
N ILE A 339 -30.17 -8.65 6.80
CA ILE A 339 -30.11 -10.05 6.44
C ILE A 339 -28.76 -10.62 6.88
N TRP A 340 -28.77 -11.78 7.57
CA TRP A 340 -27.54 -12.45 7.93
C TRP A 340 -26.91 -13.16 6.74
N TRP A 341 -25.64 -12.87 6.47
CA TRP A 341 -24.86 -13.51 5.40
C TRP A 341 -24.91 -15.03 5.47
N GLN A 342 -24.63 -15.60 6.65
CA GLN A 342 -24.54 -17.04 6.86
C GLN A 342 -25.89 -17.74 6.66
N ASP A 343 -27.01 -17.02 6.77
CA ASP A 343 -28.34 -17.61 6.64
C ASP A 343 -28.80 -17.68 5.17
N VAL A 344 -28.23 -16.85 4.29
CA VAL A 344 -28.70 -16.74 2.91
C VAL A 344 -27.64 -17.13 1.88
N VAL A 345 -26.45 -16.54 1.93
CA VAL A 345 -25.41 -16.69 0.90
C VAL A 345 -25.01 -18.15 0.64
N PRO A 346 -24.77 -19.00 1.67
CA PRO A 346 -24.37 -20.41 1.42
C PRO A 346 -25.44 -21.28 0.75
N ARG A 347 -26.68 -20.80 0.64
CA ARG A 347 -27.78 -21.53 -0.01
C ARG A 347 -27.80 -21.37 -1.54
N TYR A 348 -27.06 -20.37 -2.04
CA TYR A 348 -27.01 -20.09 -3.48
C TYR A 348 -26.06 -21.05 -4.21
N PRO A 349 -26.29 -21.27 -5.52
CA PRO A 349 -25.42 -22.12 -6.32
C PRO A 349 -23.96 -21.66 -6.33
N THR A 350 -23.05 -22.62 -6.34
CA THR A 350 -21.58 -22.39 -6.41
C THR A 350 -21.10 -22.10 -7.84
N THR A 351 -22.02 -21.98 -8.80
CA THR A 351 -21.75 -21.60 -10.18
C THR A 351 -22.59 -20.38 -10.55
N CYS A 352 -22.00 -19.40 -11.19
CA CYS A 352 -22.66 -18.20 -11.68
C CYS A 352 -22.00 -17.77 -13.00
N PRO A 353 -22.72 -17.71 -14.12
CA PRO A 353 -22.16 -17.17 -15.36
C PRO A 353 -21.67 -15.74 -15.16
N VAL A 354 -20.52 -15.42 -15.78
CA VAL A 354 -19.99 -14.05 -15.74
C VAL A 354 -20.78 -13.13 -16.66
N GLU A 355 -20.94 -11.88 -16.26
CA GLU A 355 -21.36 -10.81 -17.15
C GLU A 355 -20.15 -10.35 -17.98
N TRP A 356 -20.26 -10.40 -19.29
CA TRP A 356 -19.20 -9.95 -20.18
C TRP A 356 -19.27 -8.45 -20.37
N LEU A 357 -18.15 -7.77 -20.07
CA LEU A 357 -18.05 -6.33 -19.95
C LEU A 357 -17.15 -5.75 -21.04
N ASP A 358 -17.49 -4.56 -21.54
CA ASP A 358 -16.54 -3.76 -22.31
C ASP A 358 -15.33 -3.39 -21.44
N ALA A 359 -14.16 -3.28 -22.05
CA ALA A 359 -12.94 -2.88 -21.35
C ALA A 359 -13.08 -1.55 -20.59
N GLU A 360 -13.93 -0.66 -21.08
CA GLU A 360 -14.20 0.66 -20.47
C GLU A 360 -15.42 0.68 -19.54
N ASP A 361 -16.13 -0.45 -19.34
CA ASP A 361 -17.15 -0.53 -18.30
C ASP A 361 -16.55 -0.29 -16.92
N PRO A 362 -17.19 0.53 -16.05
CA PRO A 362 -16.72 0.80 -14.69
C PRO A 362 -16.60 -0.48 -13.86
N LEU A 363 -15.50 -0.60 -13.12
CA LEU A 363 -15.24 -1.72 -12.21
C LEU A 363 -15.54 -1.34 -10.76
N PHE A 364 -15.01 -0.20 -10.32
CA PHE A 364 -15.21 0.27 -8.96
C PHE A 364 -15.13 1.79 -8.83
N LEU A 365 -15.69 2.26 -7.71
CA LEU A 365 -15.58 3.63 -7.21
C LEU A 365 -14.76 3.62 -5.93
N LEU A 366 -13.65 4.36 -5.91
CA LEU A 366 -12.88 4.51 -4.68
C LEU A 366 -12.83 5.99 -4.29
N TYR A 367 -13.38 6.28 -3.12
CA TYR A 367 -13.47 7.65 -2.62
C TYR A 367 -12.19 8.09 -1.93
N THR A 368 -11.63 9.21 -2.39
CA THR A 368 -10.48 9.87 -1.77
C THR A 368 -10.91 11.19 -1.10
N SER A 369 -10.12 11.63 -0.09
CA SER A 369 -10.35 12.93 0.52
C SER A 369 -10.08 14.06 -0.48
N GLY A 370 -11.03 14.97 -0.61
CA GLY A 370 -10.88 16.18 -1.44
C GLY A 370 -10.40 17.37 -0.60
N SER A 371 -9.64 18.27 -1.20
CA SER A 371 -9.26 19.57 -0.60
C SER A 371 -10.49 20.44 -0.27
N THR A 372 -11.62 20.23 -0.94
CA THR A 372 -12.87 21.00 -0.79
C THR A 372 -13.88 20.37 0.20
N GLY A 373 -13.49 19.31 0.93
CA GLY A 373 -14.36 18.64 1.90
C GLY A 373 -15.28 17.54 1.33
N LYS A 374 -15.71 17.60 0.05
CA LYS A 374 -16.47 16.52 -0.57
C LYS A 374 -15.54 15.40 -1.03
N PRO A 375 -15.84 14.12 -0.74
CA PRO A 375 -15.11 12.98 -1.26
C PRO A 375 -15.09 12.99 -2.80
N LYS A 376 -14.01 12.52 -3.42
CA LYS A 376 -13.88 12.33 -4.86
C LYS A 376 -14.02 10.83 -5.17
N GLY A 377 -15.06 10.43 -5.86
CA GLY A 377 -15.25 9.06 -6.32
C GLY A 377 -14.41 8.79 -7.58
N VAL A 378 -13.24 8.22 -7.41
CA VAL A 378 -12.33 7.85 -8.50
C VAL A 378 -12.88 6.64 -9.23
N VAL A 379 -13.07 6.74 -10.55
CA VAL A 379 -13.64 5.66 -11.39
C VAL A 379 -12.54 4.92 -12.11
N HIS A 380 -12.41 3.62 -11.86
CA HIS A 380 -11.58 2.72 -12.65
C HIS A 380 -12.43 1.80 -13.52
N THR A 381 -11.94 1.49 -14.74
CA THR A 381 -12.60 0.62 -15.72
C THR A 381 -11.94 -0.76 -15.77
N THR A 382 -12.62 -1.72 -16.37
CA THR A 382 -12.31 -3.15 -16.25
C THR A 382 -11.01 -3.54 -16.96
N GLY A 383 -10.87 -3.25 -18.25
CA GLY A 383 -9.82 -3.85 -19.08
C GLY A 383 -8.43 -3.30 -18.79
N GLY A 384 -8.26 -1.99 -18.88
CA GLY A 384 -6.97 -1.35 -18.68
C GLY A 384 -6.42 -1.55 -17.27
N TYR A 385 -7.27 -1.39 -16.25
CA TYR A 385 -6.89 -1.63 -14.85
C TYR A 385 -6.46 -3.09 -14.62
N MET A 386 -7.20 -4.07 -15.17
CA MET A 386 -6.85 -5.49 -15.08
C MET A 386 -5.43 -5.75 -15.59
N ILE A 387 -5.12 -5.29 -16.79
CA ILE A 387 -3.81 -5.51 -17.41
C ILE A 387 -2.71 -4.81 -16.65
N TYR A 388 -2.94 -3.57 -16.22
CA TYR A 388 -1.93 -2.76 -15.53
C TYR A 388 -1.58 -3.30 -14.15
N THR A 389 -2.59 -3.63 -13.33
CA THR A 389 -2.37 -4.16 -11.97
C THR A 389 -1.68 -5.53 -12.00
N ALA A 390 -2.05 -6.40 -12.92
CA ALA A 390 -1.40 -7.69 -13.08
C ALA A 390 0.08 -7.54 -13.48
N THR A 391 0.37 -6.63 -14.42
CA THR A 391 1.73 -6.40 -14.94
C THR A 391 2.62 -5.76 -13.90
N THR A 392 2.13 -4.72 -13.22
CA THR A 392 2.89 -4.03 -12.16
C THR A 392 3.20 -4.97 -11.00
N PHE A 393 2.25 -5.80 -10.57
CA PHE A 393 2.49 -6.83 -9.56
C PHE A 393 3.60 -7.81 -9.98
N LYS A 394 3.50 -8.37 -11.20
CA LYS A 394 4.44 -9.37 -11.73
C LYS A 394 5.88 -8.85 -11.73
N TYR A 395 6.09 -7.64 -12.22
CA TYR A 395 7.43 -7.10 -12.44
C TYR A 395 8.00 -6.35 -11.23
N ALA A 396 7.22 -5.53 -10.54
CA ALA A 396 7.72 -4.76 -9.41
C ALA A 396 8.06 -5.63 -8.19
N PHE A 397 7.36 -6.75 -8.01
CA PHE A 397 7.70 -7.72 -6.96
C PHE A 397 8.49 -8.93 -7.47
N ASP A 398 8.86 -8.92 -8.74
CA ASP A 398 9.53 -10.08 -9.36
C ASP A 398 8.81 -11.40 -9.03
N TYR A 399 7.48 -11.38 -9.09
CA TYR A 399 6.62 -12.48 -8.64
C TYR A 399 6.97 -13.80 -9.33
N LYS A 400 7.03 -14.88 -8.54
CA LYS A 400 7.19 -16.27 -8.97
C LYS A 400 6.00 -17.13 -8.50
N PRO A 401 5.60 -18.17 -9.24
CA PRO A 401 4.43 -19.00 -8.87
C PRO A 401 4.50 -19.65 -7.48
N SER A 402 5.69 -19.81 -6.91
CA SER A 402 5.93 -20.35 -5.56
C SER A 402 5.86 -19.31 -4.45
N ASP A 403 5.79 -18.02 -4.80
CA ASP A 403 5.78 -16.96 -3.81
C ASP A 403 4.49 -16.95 -2.99
N ILE A 404 4.62 -16.64 -1.70
CA ILE A 404 3.52 -16.28 -0.81
C ILE A 404 3.65 -14.80 -0.51
N TYR A 405 2.63 -14.06 -0.91
CA TYR A 405 2.61 -12.61 -0.89
C TYR A 405 1.78 -12.10 0.30
N TRP A 406 2.30 -11.13 1.02
CA TRP A 406 1.55 -10.43 2.06
C TRP A 406 1.68 -8.92 1.92
N CYS A 407 0.54 -8.27 1.70
CA CYS A 407 0.39 -6.83 1.78
C CYS A 407 -0.41 -6.48 3.04
N THR A 408 0.10 -5.54 3.84
CA THR A 408 -0.57 -5.11 5.08
C THR A 408 -1.66 -4.06 4.88
N ALA A 409 -1.90 -3.64 3.64
CA ALA A 409 -2.91 -2.64 3.32
C ALA A 409 -4.34 -3.22 3.39
N ASP A 410 -5.28 -2.36 3.80
CA ASP A 410 -6.72 -2.65 3.79
C ASP A 410 -7.31 -2.44 2.39
N CYS A 411 -8.31 -3.25 2.01
CA CYS A 411 -9.02 -3.11 0.74
C CYS A 411 -9.87 -1.82 0.65
N GLY A 412 -10.10 -1.10 1.74
CA GLY A 412 -10.68 0.24 1.71
C GLY A 412 -9.79 1.30 1.05
N TRP A 413 -8.56 0.93 0.65
CA TRP A 413 -7.61 1.77 -0.08
C TRP A 413 -7.28 1.15 -1.44
N ILE A 414 -6.77 1.98 -2.37
CA ILE A 414 -6.38 1.48 -3.70
C ILE A 414 -5.31 0.37 -3.61
N THR A 415 -4.42 0.42 -2.62
CA THR A 415 -3.40 -0.61 -2.42
C THR A 415 -4.03 -1.98 -2.18
N GLY A 416 -5.10 -2.04 -1.41
CA GLY A 416 -5.84 -3.28 -1.18
C GLY A 416 -6.59 -3.77 -2.43
N HIS A 417 -7.16 -2.86 -3.23
CA HIS A 417 -7.77 -3.23 -4.51
C HIS A 417 -6.71 -3.83 -5.45
N SER A 418 -5.66 -3.06 -5.73
CA SER A 418 -4.68 -3.44 -6.76
C SER A 418 -3.74 -4.56 -6.31
N TYR A 419 -3.34 -4.59 -5.04
CA TYR A 419 -2.26 -5.46 -4.56
C TYR A 419 -2.61 -6.33 -3.36
N VAL A 420 -3.89 -6.47 -2.98
CA VAL A 420 -4.39 -7.56 -2.14
C VAL A 420 -5.36 -8.41 -2.94
N THR A 421 -6.28 -7.77 -3.68
CA THR A 421 -7.35 -8.48 -4.38
C THR A 421 -6.98 -8.77 -5.84
N TYR A 422 -6.87 -7.76 -6.72
CA TYR A 422 -6.83 -8.00 -8.17
C TYR A 422 -5.47 -8.45 -8.70
N GLY A 423 -4.41 -7.65 -8.52
CA GLY A 423 -3.09 -7.94 -9.11
C GLY A 423 -2.51 -9.30 -8.75
N PRO A 424 -2.47 -9.68 -7.46
CA PRO A 424 -1.99 -11.00 -7.05
C PRO A 424 -2.84 -12.14 -7.62
N ILE A 425 -4.17 -12.06 -7.49
CA ILE A 425 -5.07 -13.15 -7.91
C ILE A 425 -5.08 -13.30 -9.44
N LEU A 426 -4.96 -12.22 -10.22
CA LEU A 426 -4.76 -12.27 -11.67
C LEU A 426 -3.50 -13.06 -12.06
N ASN A 427 -2.47 -13.04 -11.22
CA ASN A 427 -1.22 -13.80 -11.42
C ASN A 427 -1.25 -15.21 -10.81
N GLY A 428 -2.37 -15.66 -10.27
CA GLY A 428 -2.47 -16.97 -9.62
C GLY A 428 -1.66 -17.06 -8.31
N ALA A 429 -1.48 -15.93 -7.59
CA ALA A 429 -0.67 -15.87 -6.38
C ALA A 429 -1.41 -16.41 -5.15
N THR A 430 -0.64 -16.82 -4.13
CA THR A 430 -1.13 -17.07 -2.78
C THR A 430 -0.93 -15.81 -1.95
N VAL A 431 -2.00 -15.31 -1.33
CA VAL A 431 -2.04 -14.06 -0.58
C VAL A 431 -2.35 -14.30 0.89
N VAL A 432 -1.66 -13.62 1.78
CA VAL A 432 -2.02 -13.56 3.20
C VAL A 432 -2.93 -12.36 3.43
N LEU A 433 -4.12 -12.62 3.97
CA LEU A 433 -5.05 -11.61 4.48
C LEU A 433 -4.91 -11.54 6.00
N PHE A 434 -4.75 -10.36 6.55
CA PHE A 434 -4.61 -10.16 7.99
C PHE A 434 -5.69 -9.23 8.54
N GLU A 435 -6.53 -9.76 9.44
CA GLU A 435 -7.48 -9.00 10.23
C GLU A 435 -6.93 -8.81 11.63
N GLY A 436 -6.39 -7.63 11.94
CA GLY A 436 -5.87 -7.37 13.28
C GLY A 436 -4.98 -6.14 13.35
N ALA A 437 -4.35 -5.97 14.51
CA ALA A 437 -3.31 -4.96 14.72
C ALA A 437 -1.92 -5.62 14.58
N PRO A 438 -1.02 -5.01 13.79
CA PRO A 438 0.28 -5.63 13.47
C PRO A 438 1.22 -5.76 14.68
N ASN A 439 0.93 -5.06 15.76
CA ASN A 439 1.66 -5.09 17.03
C ASN A 439 0.86 -5.75 18.18
N TYR A 440 -0.18 -6.53 17.88
CA TYR A 440 -0.97 -7.22 18.89
C TYR A 440 -0.87 -8.76 18.72
N PRO A 441 -0.58 -9.54 19.78
CA PRO A 441 -0.42 -9.12 21.19
C PRO A 441 0.92 -8.42 21.50
N ASP A 442 1.90 -8.49 20.60
CA ASP A 442 3.20 -7.84 20.72
C ASP A 442 3.77 -7.48 19.34
N ALA A 443 4.85 -6.68 19.29
CA ALA A 443 5.49 -6.20 18.07
C ALA A 443 6.11 -7.31 17.19
N GLY A 444 6.15 -8.55 17.67
CA GLY A 444 6.56 -9.71 16.88
C GLY A 444 5.45 -10.33 16.03
N ARG A 445 4.22 -9.83 16.13
CA ARG A 445 3.06 -10.40 15.43
C ARG A 445 3.26 -10.53 13.92
N SER A 446 3.75 -9.48 13.29
CA SER A 446 4.01 -9.49 11.84
C SER A 446 5.03 -10.56 11.44
N TRP A 447 6.05 -10.74 12.24
CA TRP A 447 7.12 -11.70 11.96
C TRP A 447 6.69 -13.15 12.25
N ASN A 448 5.81 -13.34 13.22
CA ASN A 448 5.12 -14.60 13.44
C ASN A 448 4.33 -15.03 12.19
N ILE A 449 3.59 -14.11 11.58
CA ILE A 449 2.82 -14.35 10.34
C ILE A 449 3.78 -14.69 9.18
N VAL A 450 4.87 -13.91 9.02
CA VAL A 450 5.90 -14.19 8.00
C VAL A 450 6.49 -15.59 8.15
N ASP A 451 6.83 -16.00 9.37
CA ASP A 451 7.38 -17.31 9.63
C ASP A 451 6.34 -18.42 9.48
N LYS A 452 5.11 -18.21 9.98
CA LYS A 452 4.00 -19.18 9.91
C LYS A 452 3.68 -19.57 8.47
N TYR A 453 3.44 -18.58 7.62
CA TYR A 453 3.02 -18.78 6.23
C TYR A 453 4.18 -18.84 5.23
N LYS A 454 5.42 -18.67 5.70
CA LYS A 454 6.60 -18.59 4.82
C LYS A 454 6.48 -17.53 3.75
N VAL A 455 6.04 -16.35 4.17
CA VAL A 455 5.90 -15.18 3.27
C VAL A 455 7.23 -14.90 2.57
N SER A 456 7.17 -14.76 1.24
CA SER A 456 8.35 -14.46 0.39
C SER A 456 8.38 -13.03 -0.10
N ILE A 457 7.22 -12.38 -0.21
CA ILE A 457 7.08 -10.97 -0.60
C ILE A 457 6.27 -10.25 0.47
N PHE A 458 6.90 -9.25 1.12
CA PHE A 458 6.26 -8.46 2.18
C PHE A 458 6.16 -6.99 1.76
N TYR A 459 4.92 -6.47 1.65
CA TYR A 459 4.62 -5.13 1.16
C TYR A 459 3.86 -4.33 2.22
N THR A 460 4.41 -3.18 2.63
CA THR A 460 3.86 -2.42 3.75
C THR A 460 4.12 -0.92 3.64
N ALA A 461 3.54 -0.14 4.56
CA ALA A 461 3.74 1.30 4.63
C ALA A 461 4.95 1.67 5.50
N PRO A 462 5.70 2.74 5.16
CA PRO A 462 6.80 3.27 5.99
C PRO A 462 6.40 3.57 7.44
N THR A 463 5.16 4.00 7.67
CA THR A 463 4.63 4.20 9.02
C THR A 463 4.69 2.93 9.87
N LEU A 464 4.35 1.76 9.29
CA LEU A 464 4.47 0.49 10.02
C LEU A 464 5.95 0.14 10.24
N VAL A 465 6.81 0.32 9.24
CA VAL A 465 8.25 0.10 9.35
C VAL A 465 8.83 0.91 10.52
N ARG A 466 8.53 2.21 10.58
CA ARG A 466 9.00 3.09 11.68
C ARG A 466 8.46 2.66 13.04
N SER A 467 7.20 2.23 13.12
CA SER A 467 6.63 1.72 14.38
C SER A 467 7.38 0.48 14.87
N LEU A 468 7.61 -0.48 13.98
CA LEU A 468 8.33 -1.71 14.32
C LEU A 468 9.83 -1.48 14.64
N MET A 469 10.44 -0.52 13.95
CA MET A 469 11.81 -0.08 14.24
C MET A 469 11.93 0.49 15.66
N ARG A 470 10.94 1.26 16.11
CA ARG A 470 10.89 1.81 17.47
C ARG A 470 10.75 0.72 18.53
N ASP A 471 9.99 -0.35 18.21
CA ASP A 471 9.74 -1.45 19.16
C ASP A 471 10.95 -2.38 19.37
N GLY A 472 12.00 -2.28 18.51
CA GLY A 472 13.27 -2.98 18.67
C GLY A 472 13.46 -4.22 17.79
N ASP A 473 14.74 -4.52 17.51
CA ASP A 473 15.15 -5.58 16.56
C ASP A 473 14.86 -7.00 17.09
N GLU A 474 14.81 -7.21 18.39
CA GLU A 474 14.55 -8.52 19.01
C GLU A 474 13.18 -9.08 18.66
N HIS A 475 12.18 -8.21 18.48
CA HIS A 475 10.85 -8.63 18.04
C HIS A 475 10.85 -9.20 16.61
N VAL A 476 11.76 -8.72 15.77
CA VAL A 476 11.97 -9.17 14.40
C VAL A 476 12.81 -10.45 14.38
N THR A 477 13.97 -10.42 15.04
CA THR A 477 15.03 -11.42 14.89
C THR A 477 14.70 -12.75 15.55
N ARG A 478 13.76 -12.78 16.51
CA ARG A 478 13.29 -14.02 17.15
C ARG A 478 12.51 -14.95 16.21
N TYR A 479 12.04 -14.45 15.05
CA TYR A 479 11.32 -15.24 14.05
C TYR A 479 12.16 -15.48 12.78
N SER A 480 11.89 -16.58 12.08
CA SER A 480 12.55 -16.85 10.81
C SER A 480 12.01 -15.94 9.68
N ARG A 481 12.91 -15.26 9.00
CA ARG A 481 12.63 -14.43 7.82
C ARG A 481 13.32 -14.98 6.57
N LYS A 482 13.80 -16.24 6.63
CA LYS A 482 14.54 -16.89 5.53
C LYS A 482 13.71 -17.03 4.25
N SER A 483 12.38 -17.07 4.39
CA SER A 483 11.46 -17.12 3.25
C SER A 483 11.35 -15.80 2.48
N LEU A 484 11.60 -14.66 3.14
CA LEU A 484 11.52 -13.36 2.48
C LEU A 484 12.52 -13.27 1.33
N ARG A 485 12.06 -12.80 0.19
CA ARG A 485 12.82 -12.62 -1.05
C ARG A 485 12.77 -11.19 -1.55
N VAL A 486 11.61 -10.54 -1.46
CA VAL A 486 11.38 -9.15 -1.85
C VAL A 486 10.62 -8.42 -0.75
N LEU A 487 11.02 -7.21 -0.48
CA LEU A 487 10.30 -6.27 0.37
C LEU A 487 9.68 -5.17 -0.49
N GLY A 488 8.67 -4.47 0.04
CA GLY A 488 8.10 -3.32 -0.67
C GLY A 488 7.55 -2.27 0.28
N SER A 489 7.59 -1.02 -0.18
CA SER A 489 7.15 0.18 0.54
C SER A 489 6.10 0.94 -0.24
N VAL A 490 5.07 1.48 0.43
CA VAL A 490 3.92 2.13 -0.19
C VAL A 490 3.28 3.22 0.66
N GLY A 491 2.70 4.21 -0.03
CA GLY A 491 1.74 5.17 0.53
C GLY A 491 2.33 6.48 0.98
N GLU A 492 3.60 6.51 1.30
CA GLU A 492 4.37 7.71 1.63
C GLU A 492 5.85 7.49 1.31
N PRO A 493 6.66 8.54 1.11
CA PRO A 493 8.10 8.39 0.97
C PRO A 493 8.71 7.73 2.21
N ILE A 494 9.56 6.74 2.00
CA ILE A 494 10.33 6.12 3.09
C ILE A 494 11.65 6.88 3.26
N ASN A 495 11.96 7.30 4.47
CA ASN A 495 13.23 7.95 4.72
C ASN A 495 14.40 6.96 4.66
N PRO A 496 15.64 7.41 4.34
CA PRO A 496 16.80 6.52 4.19
C PRO A 496 17.09 5.66 5.43
N SER A 497 16.90 6.16 6.66
CA SER A 497 17.17 5.39 7.88
C SER A 497 16.18 4.23 8.06
N ALA A 498 14.88 4.46 7.85
CA ALA A 498 13.86 3.41 7.88
C ALA A 498 14.04 2.41 6.73
N TRP A 499 14.42 2.90 5.54
CA TRP A 499 14.73 2.04 4.39
C TRP A 499 15.91 1.10 4.71
N ARG A 500 17.00 1.63 5.31
CA ARG A 500 18.17 0.82 5.72
C ARG A 500 17.82 -0.19 6.80
N TRP A 501 17.01 0.19 7.78
CA TRP A 501 16.55 -0.73 8.81
C TRP A 501 15.68 -1.83 8.19
N PHE A 502 14.77 -1.47 7.28
CA PHE A 502 13.93 -2.41 6.54
C PHE A 502 14.78 -3.41 5.74
N TYR A 503 15.81 -2.93 5.05
CA TYR A 503 16.74 -3.76 4.30
C TYR A 503 17.60 -4.64 5.21
N ASN A 504 18.25 -4.05 6.24
CA ASN A 504 19.24 -4.75 7.05
C ASN A 504 18.60 -5.70 8.07
N VAL A 505 17.57 -5.25 8.80
CA VAL A 505 16.97 -6.02 9.89
C VAL A 505 15.89 -6.95 9.37
N ILE A 506 14.92 -6.46 8.63
CA ILE A 506 13.82 -7.28 8.11
C ILE A 506 14.31 -8.13 6.93
N GLY A 507 14.96 -7.52 5.97
CA GLY A 507 15.46 -8.16 4.76
C GLY A 507 16.74 -8.97 4.95
N ASP A 508 17.34 -8.93 6.15
CA ASP A 508 18.58 -9.65 6.47
C ASP A 508 19.72 -9.30 5.49
N SER A 509 19.77 -8.05 5.04
CA SER A 509 20.71 -7.46 4.05
C SER A 509 20.75 -8.23 2.70
N ARG A 510 19.66 -8.89 2.31
CA ARG A 510 19.60 -9.70 1.08
C ARG A 510 18.36 -9.47 0.23
N CYS A 511 17.27 -8.92 0.80
CA CYS A 511 16.01 -8.69 0.10
C CYS A 511 16.00 -7.31 -0.52
N PRO A 512 15.92 -7.14 -1.86
CA PRO A 512 15.70 -5.85 -2.47
C PRO A 512 14.37 -5.25 -2.04
N ILE A 513 14.28 -3.92 -2.06
CA ILE A 513 13.08 -3.18 -1.68
C ILE A 513 12.45 -2.54 -2.91
N SER A 514 11.22 -2.90 -3.24
CA SER A 514 10.39 -2.18 -4.21
C SER A 514 9.73 -0.99 -3.51
N ASP A 515 10.39 0.18 -3.56
CA ASP A 515 9.83 1.44 -3.08
C ASP A 515 8.94 2.03 -4.18
N THR A 516 7.63 2.06 -3.94
CA THR A 516 6.65 2.32 -5.00
C THR A 516 6.00 3.69 -4.84
N TRP A 517 6.07 4.53 -5.88
CA TRP A 517 5.24 5.71 -5.97
C TRP A 517 4.08 5.50 -6.94
N TRP A 518 2.88 5.80 -6.48
CA TRP A 518 1.63 5.75 -7.22
C TRP A 518 0.47 6.33 -6.41
N GLN A 519 -0.70 6.44 -7.01
CA GLN A 519 -1.87 7.08 -6.43
C GLN A 519 -3.13 6.25 -6.66
N THR A 520 -4.24 6.59 -6.00
CA THR A 520 -5.56 6.01 -6.30
C THR A 520 -5.92 6.23 -7.77
N GLU A 521 -5.62 7.38 -8.28
CA GLU A 521 -5.84 7.82 -9.64
C GLU A 521 -5.05 7.03 -10.69
N THR A 522 -3.93 6.45 -10.31
CA THR A 522 -3.05 5.72 -11.25
C THR A 522 -3.37 4.23 -11.38
N GLY A 523 -4.12 3.66 -10.43
CA GLY A 523 -4.52 2.26 -10.42
C GLY A 523 -3.41 1.25 -10.15
N GLY A 524 -2.16 1.63 -10.38
CA GLY A 524 -0.96 0.80 -10.15
C GLY A 524 0.32 1.63 -10.11
N PHE A 525 1.47 0.96 -9.95
CA PHE A 525 2.78 1.60 -9.79
C PHE A 525 3.18 2.44 -11.00
N MET A 526 3.69 3.63 -10.73
CA MET A 526 4.16 4.57 -11.74
C MET A 526 5.68 4.69 -11.74
N ILE A 527 6.29 4.80 -10.56
CA ILE A 527 7.73 4.87 -10.38
C ILE A 527 8.11 3.86 -9.29
N THR A 528 9.02 2.95 -9.60
CA THR A 528 9.45 1.87 -8.70
C THR A 528 10.71 1.18 -9.22
N PRO A 529 11.64 0.74 -8.38
CA PRO A 529 12.71 -0.13 -8.83
C PRO A 529 12.16 -1.49 -9.26
N LEU A 530 12.82 -2.10 -10.26
CA LEU A 530 12.64 -3.51 -10.58
C LEU A 530 13.76 -4.30 -9.88
N PRO A 531 13.44 -5.20 -8.94
CA PRO A 531 14.39 -5.71 -7.94
C PRO A 531 15.67 -6.36 -8.48
N GLY A 532 15.60 -7.01 -9.65
CA GLY A 532 16.76 -7.67 -10.26
C GLY A 532 17.58 -6.80 -11.22
N ALA A 533 17.01 -5.66 -11.62
CA ALA A 533 17.55 -4.89 -12.74
C ALA A 533 18.33 -3.64 -12.33
N TRP A 534 18.06 -3.08 -11.16
CA TRP A 534 18.52 -1.72 -10.88
C TRP A 534 19.19 -1.60 -9.50
N PRO A 535 20.34 -0.91 -9.39
CA PRO A 535 20.88 -0.47 -8.11
C PRO A 535 19.84 0.39 -7.38
N GLN A 536 19.69 0.21 -6.07
CA GLN A 536 18.71 0.94 -5.27
C GLN A 536 19.41 2.01 -4.43
N LYS A 537 18.83 3.21 -4.38
CA LYS A 537 19.23 4.27 -3.46
C LYS A 537 18.19 4.33 -2.32
N PRO A 538 18.60 4.25 -1.03
CA PRO A 538 17.68 4.32 0.09
C PRO A 538 16.78 5.55 0.07
N GLY A 539 15.47 5.34 -0.06
CA GLY A 539 14.45 6.41 -0.10
C GLY A 539 14.08 6.93 -1.49
N SER A 540 14.70 6.40 -2.56
CA SER A 540 14.33 6.75 -3.93
C SER A 540 13.32 5.77 -4.52
N ALA A 541 12.29 6.29 -5.21
CA ALA A 541 11.37 5.48 -6.00
C ALA A 541 12.02 4.96 -7.31
N THR A 542 13.22 5.36 -7.62
CA THR A 542 14.16 4.88 -8.65
C THR A 542 13.77 5.29 -10.07
N CYS A 543 12.98 4.48 -10.80
CA CYS A 543 12.77 4.67 -12.24
C CYS A 543 11.30 4.47 -12.65
N PRO A 544 10.87 5.02 -13.81
CA PRO A 544 9.50 4.86 -14.31
C PRO A 544 9.16 3.40 -14.60
N PHE A 545 7.92 3.02 -14.35
CA PHE A 545 7.41 1.74 -14.81
C PHE A 545 7.10 1.77 -16.32
N PHE A 546 6.92 0.62 -16.95
CA PHE A 546 6.64 0.49 -18.38
C PHE A 546 5.40 1.30 -18.79
N GLY A 547 5.52 2.06 -19.88
CA GLY A 547 4.47 2.92 -20.42
C GLY A 547 4.30 4.27 -19.69
N VAL A 548 5.01 4.50 -18.59
CA VAL A 548 4.90 5.72 -17.81
C VAL A 548 5.96 6.74 -18.24
N GLN A 549 5.55 7.95 -18.58
CA GLN A 549 6.43 9.05 -19.00
C GLN A 549 6.39 10.19 -17.98
N PRO A 550 7.06 10.09 -16.82
CA PRO A 550 7.08 11.16 -15.85
C PRO A 550 7.96 12.31 -16.33
N VAL A 551 7.52 13.52 -16.03
CA VAL A 551 8.28 14.76 -16.24
C VAL A 551 8.23 15.60 -14.99
N ILE A 552 9.28 16.37 -14.77
CA ILE A 552 9.31 17.39 -13.73
C ILE A 552 9.18 18.74 -14.43
N VAL A 553 8.19 19.53 -14.01
CA VAL A 553 7.92 20.85 -14.59
C VAL A 553 8.09 21.96 -13.55
N ASP A 554 8.39 23.17 -14.02
CA ASP A 554 8.40 24.38 -13.19
C ASP A 554 6.98 24.91 -12.94
N GLU A 555 6.87 26.04 -12.26
CA GLU A 555 5.59 26.73 -11.96
C GLU A 555 4.81 27.16 -13.22
N LYS A 556 5.49 27.28 -14.35
CA LYS A 556 4.88 27.67 -15.64
C LYS A 556 4.53 26.46 -16.51
N GLY A 557 4.82 25.25 -16.03
CA GLY A 557 4.60 24.01 -16.77
C GLY A 557 5.70 23.72 -17.81
N VAL A 558 6.87 24.34 -17.69
CA VAL A 558 8.01 24.08 -18.58
C VAL A 558 8.79 22.88 -18.02
N GLU A 559 9.06 21.90 -18.88
CA GLU A 559 9.84 20.70 -18.50
C GLU A 559 11.27 21.10 -18.14
N ILE A 560 11.77 20.50 -17.04
CA ILE A 560 13.14 20.69 -16.57
C ILE A 560 13.92 19.40 -16.84
N GLU A 561 15.01 19.51 -17.60
CA GLU A 561 15.89 18.38 -17.91
C GLU A 561 17.04 18.23 -16.90
N GLY A 562 17.66 17.04 -16.86
CA GLY A 562 18.80 16.72 -16.01
C GLY A 562 18.46 16.65 -14.52
N GLU A 563 19.41 17.02 -13.67
CA GLU A 563 19.21 17.15 -12.23
C GLU A 563 18.27 18.34 -11.93
N CYS A 564 17.15 18.06 -11.26
CA CYS A 564 16.11 19.07 -11.10
C CYS A 564 15.15 18.76 -9.96
N SER A 565 14.37 19.76 -9.57
CA SER A 565 13.25 19.63 -8.63
C SER A 565 12.07 20.48 -9.10
N GLY A 566 10.85 19.96 -8.95
CA GLY A 566 9.64 20.67 -9.39
C GLY A 566 8.38 19.83 -9.16
N TYR A 567 7.40 20.06 -10.04
CA TYR A 567 6.10 19.38 -10.02
C TYR A 567 6.15 18.09 -10.84
N LEU A 568 5.72 16.99 -10.25
CA LEU A 568 5.65 15.72 -10.98
C LEU A 568 4.40 15.64 -11.83
N CYS A 569 4.60 15.51 -13.13
CA CYS A 569 3.56 15.35 -14.14
C CYS A 569 3.81 14.09 -14.99
N VAL A 570 2.81 13.64 -15.74
CA VAL A 570 2.91 12.51 -16.68
C VAL A 570 2.41 12.95 -18.06
N LYS A 571 3.16 12.59 -19.12
CA LYS A 571 2.91 13.05 -20.51
C LYS A 571 1.76 12.38 -21.24
N SER A 572 1.52 11.10 -20.97
CA SER A 572 0.56 10.26 -21.70
C SER A 572 -0.11 9.28 -20.75
N SER A 573 -1.22 8.69 -21.16
CA SER A 573 -1.93 7.73 -20.35
C SER A 573 -1.20 6.38 -20.26
N TRP A 574 -1.62 5.60 -19.30
CA TRP A 574 -1.26 4.19 -19.08
C TRP A 574 -2.55 3.39 -18.87
N PRO A 575 -2.56 2.07 -19.08
CA PRO A 575 -3.80 1.30 -19.03
C PRO A 575 -4.57 1.43 -17.70
N GLY A 576 -3.86 1.56 -16.57
CA GLY A 576 -4.43 1.69 -15.23
C GLY A 576 -4.91 3.08 -14.85
N ALA A 577 -4.78 4.10 -15.71
CA ALA A 577 -5.25 5.46 -15.45
C ALA A 577 -6.76 5.47 -15.15
N PHE A 578 -7.17 6.23 -14.13
CA PHE A 578 -8.60 6.44 -13.87
C PHE A 578 -9.27 7.23 -15.00
N ARG A 579 -10.56 7.05 -15.18
CA ARG A 579 -11.28 7.64 -16.32
C ARG A 579 -11.95 8.95 -16.02
N THR A 580 -12.42 9.13 -14.78
CA THR A 580 -13.12 10.35 -14.35
C THR A 580 -13.32 10.33 -12.84
N LEU A 581 -13.90 11.42 -12.30
CA LEU A 581 -14.55 11.43 -11.01
C LEU A 581 -16.06 11.18 -11.21
N TYR A 582 -16.63 10.31 -10.38
CA TYR A 582 -18.02 9.92 -10.46
C TYR A 582 -18.97 11.12 -10.35
N GLY A 583 -19.76 11.33 -11.40
CA GLY A 583 -20.69 12.45 -11.50
C GLY A 583 -20.08 13.84 -11.61
N ASP A 584 -18.74 13.98 -11.72
CA ASP A 584 -18.04 15.28 -11.67
C ASP A 584 -16.80 15.32 -12.58
N HIS A 585 -17.02 15.20 -13.90
CA HIS A 585 -15.93 15.23 -14.89
C HIS A 585 -15.22 16.59 -14.94
N GLU A 586 -15.95 17.70 -14.70
CA GLU A 586 -15.32 19.03 -14.67
C GLU A 586 -14.29 19.16 -13.54
N ARG A 587 -14.58 18.57 -12.37
CA ARG A 587 -13.62 18.52 -11.27
C ARG A 587 -12.42 17.63 -11.59
N TYR A 588 -12.59 16.54 -12.34
CA TYR A 588 -11.51 15.71 -12.88
C TYR A 588 -10.55 16.53 -13.72
N GLU A 589 -11.06 17.26 -14.72
CA GLU A 589 -10.24 18.12 -15.56
C GLU A 589 -9.57 19.25 -14.77
N THR A 590 -10.31 19.90 -13.87
CA THR A 590 -9.84 21.05 -13.10
C THR A 590 -8.74 20.64 -12.11
N THR A 591 -8.85 19.47 -11.52
CA THR A 591 -7.89 19.02 -10.51
C THR A 591 -6.60 18.50 -11.14
N TYR A 592 -6.69 17.74 -12.25
CA TYR A 592 -5.57 16.94 -12.72
C TYR A 592 -4.98 17.39 -14.06
N PHE A 593 -5.69 18.21 -14.87
CA PHE A 593 -5.24 18.56 -16.22
C PHE A 593 -5.18 20.07 -16.49
N LYS A 594 -6.00 20.88 -15.83
CA LYS A 594 -5.93 22.34 -15.97
C LYS A 594 -4.69 22.98 -15.33
N PRO A 595 -4.10 22.46 -14.22
CA PRO A 595 -2.90 23.07 -13.64
C PRO A 595 -1.73 23.13 -14.63
N PHE A 596 -1.53 22.06 -15.40
CA PHE A 596 -0.50 21.98 -16.45
C PHE A 596 -1.10 21.33 -17.71
N ALA A 597 -1.60 22.19 -18.63
CA ALA A 597 -2.31 21.72 -19.80
C ALA A 597 -1.44 20.85 -20.72
N GLY A 598 -1.89 19.66 -21.02
CA GLY A 598 -1.15 18.63 -21.78
C GLY A 598 -0.47 17.58 -20.92
N TYR A 599 -0.62 17.66 -19.58
CA TYR A 599 -0.07 16.71 -18.64
C TYR A 599 -1.11 16.27 -17.62
N TYR A 600 -0.97 15.04 -17.13
CA TYR A 600 -1.59 14.65 -15.85
C TYR A 600 -0.74 15.22 -14.71
N PHE A 601 -1.32 16.03 -13.86
CA PHE A 601 -0.69 16.60 -12.67
C PHE A 601 -0.94 15.73 -11.45
N SER A 602 0.11 15.15 -10.90
CA SER A 602 0.01 14.24 -9.74
C SER A 602 -0.33 14.97 -8.43
N GLY A 603 -0.04 16.25 -8.33
CA GLY A 603 -0.09 17.03 -7.09
C GLY A 603 1.06 16.69 -6.13
N ASP A 604 2.10 16.01 -6.60
CA ASP A 604 3.30 15.67 -5.83
C ASP A 604 4.52 16.47 -6.33
N GLY A 605 5.37 16.87 -5.40
CA GLY A 605 6.70 17.37 -5.69
C GLY A 605 7.67 16.22 -5.90
N CYS A 606 8.64 16.44 -6.78
CA CYS A 606 9.64 15.42 -7.12
C CYS A 606 10.96 16.08 -7.48
N SER A 607 12.06 15.44 -7.12
CA SER A 607 13.38 15.74 -7.65
C SER A 607 13.91 14.56 -8.44
N ARG A 608 14.77 14.87 -9.41
CA ARG A 608 15.55 13.89 -10.16
C ARG A 608 17.01 14.21 -9.95
N ASP A 609 17.79 13.22 -9.49
CA ASP A 609 19.20 13.40 -9.24
C ASP A 609 20.05 13.28 -10.53
N LYS A 610 21.36 13.51 -10.40
CA LYS A 610 22.33 13.41 -11.51
C LYS A 610 22.39 12.04 -12.18
N ASP A 611 21.97 10.98 -11.46
CA ASP A 611 21.96 9.60 -11.96
C ASP A 611 20.57 9.22 -12.53
N GLY A 612 19.61 10.16 -12.57
CA GLY A 612 18.29 9.99 -13.14
C GLY A 612 17.26 9.35 -12.19
N TYR A 613 17.58 9.18 -10.90
CA TYR A 613 16.67 8.61 -9.91
C TYR A 613 15.64 9.63 -9.47
N TYR A 614 14.39 9.16 -9.30
CA TYR A 614 13.25 9.98 -8.87
C TYR A 614 13.09 9.90 -7.35
N TRP A 615 12.97 11.08 -6.72
CA TRP A 615 12.80 11.27 -5.28
C TRP A 615 11.53 12.05 -5.02
N LEU A 616 10.56 11.44 -4.32
CA LEU A 616 9.31 12.11 -3.97
C LEU A 616 9.54 13.04 -2.77
N THR A 617 9.29 14.33 -2.96
CA THR A 617 9.52 15.36 -1.93
C THR A 617 8.26 15.65 -1.10
N GLY A 618 7.13 14.97 -1.43
CA GLY A 618 5.85 15.12 -0.76
C GLY A 618 4.79 15.79 -1.62
N ARG A 619 3.62 16.08 -1.02
CA ARG A 619 2.53 16.79 -1.72
C ARG A 619 2.93 18.22 -2.01
N VAL A 620 2.49 18.73 -3.16
CA VAL A 620 2.71 20.15 -3.53
C VAL A 620 2.13 21.09 -2.48
N ASP A 621 0.98 20.73 -1.90
CA ASP A 621 0.35 21.46 -0.79
C ASP A 621 1.21 21.44 0.50
N ASP A 622 2.17 20.55 0.57
CA ASP A 622 3.10 20.36 1.70
C ASP A 622 4.52 20.87 1.40
N VAL A 623 4.74 21.54 0.26
CA VAL A 623 5.99 22.26 -0.04
C VAL A 623 5.94 23.63 0.65
N ILE A 624 7.02 23.95 1.37
CA ILE A 624 7.17 25.21 2.11
C ILE A 624 8.09 26.13 1.33
N ASN A 625 7.72 27.39 1.18
CA ASN A 625 8.55 28.42 0.53
C ASN A 625 9.16 29.34 1.61
N VAL A 626 10.39 29.08 1.97
CA VAL A 626 11.14 29.86 2.98
C VAL A 626 12.12 30.79 2.28
N SER A 627 11.89 32.08 2.32
CA SER A 627 12.77 33.12 1.73
C SER A 627 13.14 32.85 0.25
N GLY A 628 12.20 32.31 -0.52
CA GLY A 628 12.41 31.97 -1.94
C GLY A 628 12.98 30.56 -2.18
N HIS A 629 13.30 29.82 -1.13
CA HIS A 629 13.72 28.41 -1.23
C HIS A 629 12.54 27.49 -1.02
N ARG A 630 12.27 26.62 -1.99
CA ARG A 630 11.23 25.58 -1.89
C ARG A 630 11.81 24.36 -1.22
N ILE A 631 11.17 23.92 -0.15
CA ILE A 631 11.60 22.78 0.66
C ILE A 631 10.41 21.83 0.81
N GLY A 632 10.62 20.55 0.49
CA GLY A 632 9.65 19.51 0.80
C GLY A 632 9.59 19.27 2.30
N THR A 633 8.37 19.17 2.85
CA THR A 633 8.22 18.82 4.28
C THR A 633 8.90 17.51 4.61
N ALA A 634 8.85 16.53 3.72
CA ALA A 634 9.45 15.20 3.88
C ALA A 634 10.99 15.26 4.05
N GLU A 635 11.66 16.21 3.43
CA GLU A 635 13.10 16.39 3.55
C GLU A 635 13.50 16.85 4.96
N VAL A 636 12.77 17.84 5.49
CA VAL A 636 12.99 18.34 6.87
C VAL A 636 12.59 17.27 7.89
N GLU A 637 11.50 16.54 7.66
CA GLU A 637 11.05 15.42 8.49
C GLU A 637 12.11 14.31 8.54
N SER A 638 12.70 13.95 7.40
CA SER A 638 13.77 12.95 7.32
C SER A 638 15.02 13.38 8.12
N ALA A 639 15.40 14.64 8.00
CA ALA A 639 16.52 15.18 8.77
C ALA A 639 16.25 15.16 10.29
N LEU A 640 15.03 15.49 10.73
CA LEU A 640 14.65 15.40 12.13
C LEU A 640 14.66 13.96 12.65
N VAL A 641 14.10 13.02 11.90
CA VAL A 641 14.02 11.60 12.28
C VAL A 641 15.39 10.90 12.24
N SER A 642 16.38 11.45 11.54
CA SER A 642 17.77 10.93 11.61
C SER A 642 18.42 11.13 12.99
N HIS A 643 17.86 12.02 13.80
CA HIS A 643 18.32 12.20 15.18
C HIS A 643 17.87 11.03 16.07
N PRO A 644 18.76 10.35 16.84
CA PRO A 644 18.43 9.10 17.56
C PRO A 644 17.36 9.23 18.64
N LYS A 645 17.03 10.45 19.06
CA LYS A 645 15.96 10.71 20.05
C LYS A 645 14.62 11.11 19.41
N CYS A 646 14.55 11.25 18.08
CA CYS A 646 13.33 11.59 17.36
C CYS A 646 12.71 10.32 16.79
N ALA A 647 11.51 9.96 17.25
CA ALA A 647 10.78 8.80 16.74
C ALA A 647 10.01 9.13 15.47
N GLU A 648 9.33 10.30 15.43
CA GLU A 648 8.58 10.77 14.29
C GLU A 648 8.61 12.30 14.21
N ALA A 649 8.44 12.82 12.99
CA ALA A 649 8.28 14.25 12.78
C ALA A 649 7.24 14.51 11.67
N ALA A 650 6.52 15.62 11.83
CA ALA A 650 5.67 16.16 10.78
C ALA A 650 5.90 17.67 10.68
N VAL A 651 6.07 18.16 9.47
CA VAL A 651 6.43 19.55 9.21
C VAL A 651 5.33 20.24 8.41
N VAL A 652 5.04 21.48 8.75
CA VAL A 652 4.10 22.33 8.02
C VAL A 652 4.67 23.74 7.84
N GLY A 653 4.29 24.39 6.74
CA GLY A 653 4.55 25.81 6.53
C GLY A 653 3.49 26.66 7.24
N VAL A 654 3.92 27.70 7.91
CA VAL A 654 3.07 28.72 8.52
C VAL A 654 3.47 30.07 7.93
N GLU A 655 2.51 30.90 7.60
CA GLU A 655 2.79 32.24 7.07
C GLU A 655 3.66 33.07 7.99
N HIS A 656 4.65 33.75 7.41
CA HIS A 656 5.62 34.55 8.12
C HIS A 656 5.90 35.86 7.36
N GLU A 657 5.74 36.99 8.01
CA GLU A 657 5.79 38.34 7.42
C GLU A 657 7.07 38.63 6.60
N VAL A 658 8.22 38.07 7.02
CA VAL A 658 9.52 38.33 6.37
C VAL A 658 9.96 37.20 5.43
N LYS A 659 9.69 35.95 5.79
CA LYS A 659 10.19 34.77 5.06
C LYS A 659 9.21 34.22 4.01
N GLY A 660 7.99 34.76 3.94
CA GLY A 660 6.87 34.18 3.23
C GLY A 660 6.26 33.03 4.05
N GLN A 661 7.00 31.99 4.29
CA GLN A 661 6.61 30.91 5.22
C GLN A 661 7.75 30.59 6.19
N SER A 662 7.38 30.15 7.40
CA SER A 662 8.28 29.60 8.42
C SER A 662 8.04 28.10 8.55
N ILE A 663 9.06 27.39 8.99
CA ILE A 663 9.01 25.93 9.19
C ILE A 663 8.58 25.65 10.62
N TYR A 664 7.42 24.99 10.75
CA TYR A 664 6.87 24.55 12.01
C TYR A 664 6.91 23.03 12.08
N ALA A 665 7.68 22.45 12.99
CA ALA A 665 7.88 21.01 13.11
C ALA A 665 7.17 20.46 14.37
N PHE A 666 6.36 19.42 14.19
CA PHE A 666 5.80 18.61 15.28
C PHE A 666 6.70 17.39 15.44
N VAL A 667 7.23 17.17 16.63
CA VAL A 667 8.22 16.11 16.90
C VAL A 667 7.75 15.21 18.01
N THR A 668 7.67 13.91 17.72
CA THR A 668 7.45 12.85 18.70
C THR A 668 8.80 12.24 19.06
N LEU A 669 9.12 12.18 20.34
CA LEU A 669 10.37 11.62 20.83
C LEU A 669 10.24 10.10 21.04
N VAL A 670 11.39 9.44 21.09
CA VAL A 670 11.49 8.04 21.52
C VAL A 670 11.01 7.92 22.97
N ASP A 671 10.34 6.82 23.30
CA ASP A 671 9.77 6.61 24.64
C ASP A 671 10.83 6.77 25.76
N GLY A 672 10.47 7.49 26.79
CA GLY A 672 11.35 7.77 27.94
C GLY A 672 12.34 8.94 27.74
N VAL A 673 12.38 9.56 26.58
CA VAL A 673 13.19 10.77 26.35
C VAL A 673 12.42 12.00 26.80
N PRO A 674 12.94 12.79 27.74
CA PRO A 674 12.26 14.00 28.20
C PRO A 674 12.39 15.14 27.20
N TYR A 675 11.39 15.99 27.12
CA TYR A 675 11.45 17.27 26.40
C TYR A 675 12.47 18.21 27.05
N SER A 676 13.35 18.82 26.25
CA SER A 676 14.28 19.83 26.74
C SER A 676 14.68 20.84 25.66
N GLU A 677 15.11 22.02 26.07
CA GLU A 677 15.60 23.07 25.19
C GLU A 677 16.94 22.70 24.52
N GLU A 678 17.77 21.90 25.19
CA GLU A 678 19.02 21.39 24.65
C GLU A 678 18.71 20.44 23.47
N LEU A 679 17.73 19.53 23.63
CA LEU A 679 17.32 18.63 22.61
C LEU A 679 16.67 19.36 21.42
N ARG A 680 15.89 20.43 21.69
CA ARG A 680 15.33 21.28 20.65
C ARG A 680 16.42 21.90 19.77
N LYS A 681 17.46 22.46 20.42
CA LYS A 681 18.62 23.01 19.70
C LYS A 681 19.38 21.97 18.90
N ASP A 682 19.51 20.74 19.43
CA ASP A 682 20.24 19.66 18.79
C ASP A 682 19.49 19.18 17.53
N LEU A 683 18.15 19.05 17.59
CA LEU A 683 17.31 18.75 16.45
C LEU A 683 17.40 19.82 15.34
N VAL A 684 17.36 21.11 15.72
CA VAL A 684 17.55 22.22 14.78
C VAL A 684 18.94 22.18 14.15
N LEU A 685 19.99 21.87 14.93
CA LEU A 685 21.34 21.72 14.42
C LEU A 685 21.48 20.52 13.48
N THR A 686 20.77 19.43 13.72
CA THR A 686 20.74 18.26 12.85
C THR A 686 20.20 18.64 11.46
N VAL A 687 19.07 19.34 11.40
CA VAL A 687 18.50 19.83 10.14
C VAL A 687 19.48 20.79 9.43
N ARG A 688 20.08 21.72 10.18
CA ARG A 688 21.07 22.68 9.62
C ARG A 688 22.27 21.98 9.01
N LYS A 689 22.77 20.91 9.63
CA LYS A 689 23.91 20.14 9.12
C LYS A 689 23.57 19.34 7.88
N GLN A 690 22.38 18.79 7.79
CA GLN A 690 22.00 17.90 6.69
C GLN A 690 21.48 18.65 5.47
N ILE A 691 20.68 19.71 5.67
CA ILE A 691 20.02 20.41 4.56
C ILE A 691 20.59 21.84 4.42
N GLY A 692 20.77 22.55 5.53
CA GLY A 692 21.20 23.94 5.50
C GLY A 692 20.45 24.83 6.48
N ALA A 693 20.96 26.04 6.71
CA ALA A 693 20.40 26.96 7.69
C ALA A 693 18.97 27.44 7.34
N PHE A 694 18.63 27.50 6.05
CA PHE A 694 17.34 27.95 5.54
C PHE A 694 16.22 26.93 5.82
N ALA A 695 16.55 25.64 5.97
CA ALA A 695 15.63 24.55 6.26
C ALA A 695 15.39 24.32 7.76
N ALA A 696 16.08 25.06 8.62
CA ALA A 696 15.98 24.89 10.06
C ALA A 696 14.57 25.24 10.56
N PRO A 697 13.91 24.37 11.35
CA PRO A 697 12.63 24.70 11.96
C PRO A 697 12.69 25.98 12.81
N ASP A 698 11.77 26.89 12.56
CA ASP A 698 11.60 28.09 13.38
C ASP A 698 10.95 27.75 14.73
N LYS A 699 10.07 26.74 14.73
CA LYS A 699 9.43 26.23 15.93
C LYS A 699 9.41 24.70 15.91
N ILE A 700 9.78 24.09 17.03
CA ILE A 700 9.56 22.67 17.31
C ILE A 700 8.49 22.57 18.39
N HIS A 701 7.39 21.89 18.04
CA HIS A 701 6.28 21.57 18.89
C HIS A 701 6.41 20.11 19.35
N TRP A 702 6.49 19.89 20.64
CA TRP A 702 6.55 18.55 21.20
C TRP A 702 5.19 17.87 21.04
N ALA A 703 5.17 16.74 20.39
CA ALA A 703 3.96 16.00 20.07
C ALA A 703 3.98 14.63 20.75
N PRO A 704 3.02 14.30 21.63
CA PRO A 704 2.88 12.94 22.17
C PRO A 704 2.54 11.93 21.07
N GLY A 705 1.96 12.37 19.98
CA GLY A 705 1.68 11.64 18.77
C GLY A 705 1.30 12.59 17.64
N LEU A 706 1.25 12.08 16.41
CA LEU A 706 0.84 12.85 15.24
C LEU A 706 -0.60 12.50 14.83
N PRO A 707 -1.43 13.47 14.37
CA PRO A 707 -2.78 13.19 13.88
C PRO A 707 -2.67 12.41 12.57
N LYS A 708 -2.98 11.14 12.63
CA LYS A 708 -2.91 10.21 11.49
C LYS A 708 -4.29 9.72 11.12
N THR A 709 -4.49 9.50 9.84
CA THR A 709 -5.59 8.65 9.41
C THR A 709 -5.38 7.22 9.91
N ARG A 710 -6.42 6.43 9.90
CA ARG A 710 -6.32 5.00 10.28
C ARG A 710 -5.44 4.17 9.34
N SER A 711 -5.09 4.70 8.16
CA SER A 711 -4.07 4.13 7.26
C SER A 711 -2.64 4.53 7.63
N GLY A 712 -2.46 5.34 8.68
CA GLY A 712 -1.15 5.85 9.10
C GLY A 712 -0.73 7.15 8.44
N LYS A 713 -1.48 7.69 7.48
CA LYS A 713 -1.15 8.94 6.79
C LYS A 713 -1.33 10.13 7.73
N ILE A 714 -0.28 10.95 7.87
CA ILE A 714 -0.30 12.18 8.68
C ILE A 714 -1.25 13.21 8.07
N MET A 715 -2.12 13.76 8.90
CA MET A 715 -3.09 14.79 8.48
C MET A 715 -2.50 16.20 8.65
N ARG A 716 -1.55 16.56 7.76
CA ARG A 716 -0.84 17.86 7.84
C ARG A 716 -1.78 19.06 7.78
N ARG A 717 -2.95 18.91 7.15
CA ARG A 717 -3.98 19.95 7.17
C ARG A 717 -4.38 20.35 8.60
N ILE A 718 -4.59 19.38 9.49
CA ILE A 718 -4.91 19.62 10.90
C ILE A 718 -3.72 20.27 11.61
N LEU A 719 -2.50 19.75 11.40
CA LEU A 719 -1.27 20.31 11.97
C LEU A 719 -1.06 21.76 11.56
N ARG A 720 -1.32 22.09 10.28
CA ARG A 720 -1.22 23.45 9.75
C ARG A 720 -2.21 24.39 10.45
N LYS A 721 -3.47 23.95 10.64
CA LYS A 721 -4.48 24.73 11.36
C LYS A 721 -4.12 24.95 12.83
N ILE A 722 -3.56 23.95 13.51
CA ILE A 722 -3.05 24.06 14.88
C ILE A 722 -1.88 25.05 14.91
N ALA A 723 -0.89 24.91 14.01
CA ALA A 723 0.28 25.80 13.95
C ALA A 723 -0.09 27.26 13.64
N SER A 724 -1.13 27.46 12.80
CA SER A 724 -1.67 28.79 12.44
C SER A 724 -2.72 29.30 13.43
N ARG A 725 -3.03 28.59 14.51
CA ARG A 725 -4.07 28.90 15.51
C ARG A 725 -5.49 29.09 14.95
N GLN A 726 -5.81 28.40 13.85
CA GLN A 726 -7.13 28.40 13.20
C GLN A 726 -7.96 27.20 13.69
N LEU A 727 -8.21 27.13 14.99
CA LEU A 727 -8.79 25.95 15.63
C LEU A 727 -10.24 25.69 15.28
N ASP A 728 -10.99 26.74 14.92
CA ASP A 728 -12.41 26.63 14.48
C ASP A 728 -12.55 26.06 13.05
N GLU A 729 -11.44 25.92 12.32
CA GLU A 729 -11.39 25.48 10.92
C GLU A 729 -10.70 24.13 10.75
N LEU A 730 -10.64 23.28 11.75
CA LEU A 730 -9.94 21.98 11.68
C LEU A 730 -10.48 21.08 10.56
N GLY A 731 -11.74 21.30 10.12
CA GLY A 731 -12.41 20.54 9.08
C GLY A 731 -12.65 19.07 9.49
N ASP A 732 -12.82 18.18 8.51
CA ASP A 732 -13.14 16.76 8.77
C ASP A 732 -12.03 16.06 9.55
N THR A 733 -12.34 15.66 10.80
CA THR A 733 -11.50 14.86 11.70
C THR A 733 -11.99 13.41 11.81
N SER A 734 -13.05 13.04 11.11
CA SER A 734 -13.72 11.73 11.20
C SER A 734 -12.83 10.54 10.80
N THR A 735 -11.80 10.81 10.00
CA THR A 735 -10.85 9.80 9.53
C THR A 735 -9.65 9.58 10.46
N LEU A 736 -9.55 10.33 11.57
CA LEU A 736 -8.46 10.19 12.54
C LEU A 736 -8.48 8.82 13.23
N ALA A 737 -7.30 8.25 13.39
CA ALA A 737 -7.11 7.01 14.15
C ALA A 737 -7.36 7.26 15.65
N GLU A 738 -6.83 8.37 16.15
CA GLU A 738 -6.90 8.79 17.55
C GLU A 738 -7.28 10.27 17.64
N PRO A 739 -8.58 10.59 17.75
CA PRO A 739 -9.04 11.99 17.81
C PRO A 739 -8.43 12.80 18.98
N ASN A 740 -8.16 12.15 20.13
CA ASN A 740 -7.59 12.82 21.31
C ASN A 740 -6.22 13.45 21.07
N VAL A 741 -5.44 12.96 20.11
CA VAL A 741 -4.14 13.54 19.75
C VAL A 741 -4.27 15.00 19.36
N VAL A 742 -5.35 15.36 18.67
CA VAL A 742 -5.59 16.75 18.25
C VAL A 742 -5.74 17.68 19.46
N ASN A 743 -6.52 17.27 20.46
CA ASN A 743 -6.71 18.05 21.69
C ASN A 743 -5.39 18.20 22.45
N GLN A 744 -4.61 17.12 22.58
CA GLN A 744 -3.30 17.16 23.22
C GLN A 744 -2.33 18.12 22.49
N LEU A 745 -2.35 18.13 21.16
CA LEU A 745 -1.52 19.05 20.37
C LEU A 745 -1.96 20.51 20.54
N ILE A 746 -3.26 20.77 20.67
CA ILE A 746 -3.79 22.11 20.92
C ILE A 746 -3.35 22.60 22.31
N GLU A 747 -3.48 21.76 23.33
CA GLU A 747 -3.04 22.09 24.71
C GLU A 747 -1.54 22.38 24.80
N LEU A 748 -0.72 21.65 24.03
CA LEU A 748 0.73 21.85 23.96
C LEU A 748 1.17 23.00 23.05
N ALA A 749 0.28 23.56 22.24
CA ALA A 749 0.61 24.68 21.35
C ALA A 749 0.92 25.98 22.10
N ASP A 750 0.45 26.11 23.33
CA ASP A 750 0.64 27.27 24.20
C ASP A 750 1.78 27.10 25.22
N SER A 751 2.40 25.91 25.26
CA SER A 751 3.60 25.61 26.05
C SER A 751 4.86 25.71 25.17
#